data_36dbf8e6df5cbc8813df28a227ef2ceb
#
_entry.id   36dbf8e6df5cbc8813df28a227ef2ceb
#
_cell.length_a   1.000
_cell.length_b   1.000
_cell.length_c   1.000
_cell.angle_alpha   90.00
_cell.angle_beta   90.00
_cell.angle_gamma   90.00
#
_symmetry.space_group_name_H-M   'P 1'
#
loop_
_entity.id
_entity.type
_entity.pdbx_description
1 polymer ?
#
loop_
_entity_poly.entity_id
_entity_poly.type
_entity_poly.pdbx_seq_one_letter_code
_entity_poly.pdbx_strand_id
1 'polypeptide(L)'
;MNKLNIAGQSVIRFADIEVLRYQIDGFEALPLKRKLLVYHLSQSTFAGRDIIFDQNGRYNLRIRHILETIYTHYEVARETDEFVALEEYLYRVWFASGIHHHYGCDKFVPNFSQAYLSGIVEGLQREHALLLEYSEDELADIYAEIFDPTRSPKSTEQSGEADLVEASSVNFYDRGVGQKAVEAYYQALQDEADEDERQAPPSYGLNSRIAQTADGTLYEQVYKQGGLYGEALYRISAHLKDALEYVDTEMQAEAIKSLLAYYRTGNLKHYNDFCIKWVQDTAVSVDFINGFTEVYADPLGLKGSWEGLVHIKNPIASERTDKICREAKWFEEHAPIDDRFKKAEPKGISASVVTVAMLGGDSYPATPIGINLPNADWIRAEYGSKSVTIDNIHAAYREASRHNGMDAAFIADAEVRALLERYDGLTDELHTDLHECLGHGSGQLSPGVSPDALGAYASVNEEARADLFALYYMADEHLLELGLLPDADAYKACYYRYLLNGLVTQLVRIPLGANIEEAHMRNRALIARYALERGKQEGTIELNGLDLKITNYEALRGYFADLLREVQRMKSEGDFAACKQMVERYAVQIDADLHEEVLKRYKSLNLAPYKGFVNPKMTLRYEGEAIVDVELDYTEAYAEQMLRYSREYWTLPLNPVQEERLRDPRPSAKTLEKAKELRAKLRHSMD
;
A
#
# COMPACT_ATOMS: atom_id res chain seq x y z
N MET A 1 -27.97 -20.38 -8.62
CA MET A 1 -27.79 -19.81 -7.27
C MET A 1 -27.39 -18.35 -7.44
N ASN A 2 -28.17 -17.40 -6.92
CA ASN A 2 -27.75 -16.01 -6.92
C ASN A 2 -26.47 -15.95 -6.07
N LYS A 3 -25.32 -15.61 -6.69
CA LYS A 3 -24.12 -15.27 -5.93
C LYS A 3 -24.47 -14.08 -5.04
N LEU A 4 -24.42 -14.26 -3.73
CA LEU A 4 -24.49 -13.13 -2.82
C LEU A 4 -23.26 -12.24 -3.14
N ASN A 5 -23.51 -11.00 -3.55
CA ASN A 5 -22.46 -10.01 -3.67
C ASN A 5 -22.08 -9.57 -2.26
N ILE A 6 -20.92 -9.97 -1.79
CA ILE A 6 -20.40 -9.64 -0.44
C ILE A 6 -19.34 -8.54 -0.48
N ALA A 7 -18.88 -8.16 -1.68
CA ALA A 7 -17.90 -7.10 -1.84
C ALA A 7 -18.41 -5.80 -1.21
N GLY A 8 -17.57 -5.14 -0.42
CA GLY A 8 -17.91 -3.89 0.26
C GLY A 8 -18.84 -4.04 1.48
N GLN A 9 -19.27 -5.26 1.85
CA GLN A 9 -20.03 -5.43 3.09
C GLN A 9 -19.18 -5.10 4.31
N SER A 10 -19.72 -4.23 5.18
CA SER A 10 -19.08 -3.89 6.45
C SER A 10 -19.11 -5.09 7.40
N VAL A 11 -17.94 -5.44 7.95
CA VAL A 11 -17.79 -6.48 8.96
C VAL A 11 -17.89 -5.88 10.35
N ILE A 12 -17.18 -4.78 10.58
CA ILE A 12 -17.14 -4.05 11.83
C ILE A 12 -16.71 -2.61 11.59
N ARG A 13 -17.17 -1.71 12.46
CA ARG A 13 -16.70 -0.35 12.55
C ARG A 13 -16.27 -0.04 13.98
N PHE A 14 -15.08 0.52 14.14
CA PHE A 14 -14.52 0.98 15.42
C PHE A 14 -13.67 2.22 15.19
N ALA A 15 -13.69 3.14 16.14
CA ALA A 15 -12.98 4.41 16.02
C ALA A 15 -13.23 5.10 14.66
N ASP A 16 -12.17 5.36 13.92
CA ASP A 16 -12.15 5.97 12.59
C ASP A 16 -12.00 4.96 11.44
N ILE A 17 -12.16 3.66 11.74
CA ILE A 17 -11.90 2.55 10.81
C ILE A 17 -13.18 1.76 10.53
N GLU A 18 -13.37 1.34 9.29
CA GLU A 18 -14.38 0.38 8.86
C GLU A 18 -13.69 -0.79 8.13
N VAL A 19 -13.93 -2.02 8.59
CA VAL A 19 -13.40 -3.23 7.98
C VAL A 19 -14.46 -3.85 7.07
N LEU A 20 -14.07 -4.13 5.83
CA LEU A 20 -14.94 -4.59 4.76
C LEU A 20 -14.60 -6.03 4.34
N ARG A 21 -15.50 -6.62 3.55
CA ARG A 21 -15.24 -7.85 2.80
C ARG A 21 -14.88 -7.53 1.36
N TYR A 22 -13.98 -8.32 0.78
CA TYR A 22 -13.78 -8.38 -0.66
C TYR A 22 -14.08 -9.79 -1.17
N GLN A 23 -14.34 -9.94 -2.45
CA GLN A 23 -14.68 -11.21 -3.09
C GLN A 23 -13.61 -11.61 -4.10
N ILE A 24 -13.29 -12.90 -4.18
CA ILE A 24 -12.33 -13.45 -5.14
C ILE A 24 -13.10 -14.03 -6.31
N ASP A 25 -13.47 -13.17 -7.26
CA ASP A 25 -14.21 -13.61 -8.43
C ASP A 25 -13.38 -14.54 -9.30
N GLY A 26 -14.01 -15.61 -9.77
CA GLY A 26 -13.38 -16.62 -10.63
C GLY A 26 -12.58 -17.70 -9.91
N PHE A 27 -12.37 -17.61 -8.58
CA PHE A 27 -11.59 -18.60 -7.83
C PHE A 27 -12.18 -20.01 -7.94
N GLU A 28 -13.50 -20.17 -7.83
CA GLU A 28 -14.17 -21.47 -7.90
C GLU A 28 -13.98 -22.15 -9.26
N ALA A 29 -13.79 -21.39 -10.31
CA ALA A 29 -13.57 -21.91 -11.67
C ALA A 29 -12.11 -22.32 -11.93
N LEU A 30 -11.18 -22.01 -11.02
CA LEU A 30 -9.79 -22.41 -11.17
C LEU A 30 -9.63 -23.93 -11.10
N PRO A 31 -8.71 -24.51 -11.89
CA PRO A 31 -8.28 -25.89 -11.70
C PRO A 31 -7.68 -26.09 -10.30
N LEU A 32 -7.86 -27.29 -9.72
CA LEU A 32 -7.34 -27.62 -8.38
C LEU A 32 -5.86 -27.27 -8.21
N LYS A 33 -5.04 -27.51 -9.24
CA LYS A 33 -3.60 -27.17 -9.22
C LYS A 33 -3.38 -25.68 -8.89
N ARG A 34 -4.14 -24.77 -9.49
CA ARG A 34 -4.02 -23.33 -9.25
C ARG A 34 -4.60 -22.92 -7.90
N LYS A 35 -5.69 -23.54 -7.47
CA LYS A 35 -6.22 -23.32 -6.12
C LYS A 35 -5.21 -23.70 -5.04
N LEU A 36 -4.48 -24.82 -5.23
CA LEU A 36 -3.42 -25.25 -4.33
C LEU A 36 -2.21 -24.30 -4.36
N LEU A 37 -1.86 -23.76 -5.54
CA LEU A 37 -0.82 -22.73 -5.62
C LEU A 37 -1.20 -21.49 -4.81
N VAL A 38 -2.43 -20.96 -5.00
CA VAL A 38 -2.96 -19.84 -4.22
C VAL A 38 -2.93 -20.17 -2.72
N TYR A 39 -3.37 -21.35 -2.32
CA TYR A 39 -3.38 -21.79 -0.93
C TYR A 39 -1.97 -21.76 -0.31
N HIS A 40 -0.99 -22.42 -0.92
CA HIS A 40 0.37 -22.51 -0.34
C HIS A 40 1.07 -21.15 -0.32
N LEU A 41 0.90 -20.32 -1.35
CA LEU A 41 1.41 -18.95 -1.36
C LEU A 41 0.77 -18.10 -0.26
N SER A 42 -0.54 -18.28 -0.02
CA SER A 42 -1.26 -17.60 1.07
C SER A 42 -0.76 -18.04 2.45
N GLN A 43 -0.57 -19.35 2.65
CA GLN A 43 -0.02 -19.88 3.89
C GLN A 43 1.41 -19.36 4.16
N SER A 44 2.22 -19.25 3.11
CA SER A 44 3.58 -18.68 3.23
C SER A 44 3.54 -17.24 3.73
N THR A 45 2.59 -16.45 3.27
CA THR A 45 2.44 -15.05 3.70
C THR A 45 1.95 -14.93 5.14
N PHE A 46 0.96 -15.72 5.54
CA PHE A 46 0.46 -15.71 6.92
C PHE A 46 1.53 -16.12 7.93
N ALA A 47 2.44 -17.01 7.58
CA ALA A 47 3.56 -17.42 8.44
C ALA A 47 4.51 -16.25 8.82
N GLY A 48 4.51 -15.17 8.04
CA GLY A 48 5.26 -13.95 8.33
C GLY A 48 4.50 -12.88 9.13
N ARG A 49 3.26 -13.12 9.53
CA ARG A 49 2.38 -12.13 10.18
C ARG A 49 3.02 -11.44 11.40
N ASP A 50 3.73 -12.19 12.24
CA ASP A 50 4.33 -11.61 13.45
C ASP A 50 5.47 -10.64 13.14
N ILE A 51 6.12 -10.78 11.98
CA ILE A 51 7.26 -9.95 11.59
C ILE A 51 6.85 -8.46 11.53
N ILE A 52 5.73 -8.14 10.88
CA ILE A 52 5.29 -6.74 10.76
C ILE A 52 4.97 -6.11 12.12
N PHE A 53 4.39 -6.87 13.07
CA PHE A 53 4.15 -6.39 14.43
C PHE A 53 5.47 -6.04 15.15
N ASP A 54 6.49 -6.89 14.99
CA ASP A 54 7.80 -6.64 15.60
C ASP A 54 8.54 -5.48 14.91
N GLN A 55 8.44 -5.34 13.59
CA GLN A 55 9.02 -4.23 12.84
C GLN A 55 8.39 -2.88 13.24
N ASN A 56 7.08 -2.84 13.43
CA ASN A 56 6.34 -1.62 13.77
C ASN A 56 6.55 -1.17 15.23
N GLY A 57 7.16 -1.99 16.09
CA GLY A 57 7.50 -1.57 17.44
C GLY A 57 7.90 -2.74 18.34
N ARG A 58 8.93 -2.49 19.13
CA ARG A 58 9.59 -3.47 19.99
C ARG A 58 8.66 -4.23 20.96
N TYR A 59 7.58 -3.60 21.41
CA TYR A 59 6.66 -4.19 22.38
C TYR A 59 5.35 -4.66 21.76
N ASN A 60 5.12 -4.45 20.47
CA ASN A 60 3.83 -4.69 19.82
C ASN A 60 3.35 -6.13 19.94
N LEU A 61 4.24 -7.11 19.80
CA LEU A 61 3.88 -8.53 19.96
C LEU A 61 3.40 -8.84 21.39
N ARG A 62 4.06 -8.29 22.41
CA ARG A 62 3.70 -8.49 23.81
C ARG A 62 2.41 -7.77 24.17
N ILE A 63 2.25 -6.54 23.69
CA ILE A 63 1.02 -5.75 23.86
C ILE A 63 -0.15 -6.50 23.23
N ARG A 64 -0.01 -6.96 21.99
CA ARG A 64 -1.01 -7.77 21.31
C ARG A 64 -1.36 -9.03 22.11
N HIS A 65 -0.38 -9.76 22.58
CA HIS A 65 -0.58 -10.97 23.36
C HIS A 65 -1.34 -10.73 24.66
N ILE A 66 -0.99 -9.68 25.41
CA ILE A 66 -1.72 -9.30 26.64
C ILE A 66 -3.17 -8.97 26.32
N LEU A 67 -3.41 -8.11 25.31
CA LEU A 67 -4.74 -7.69 24.92
C LEU A 67 -5.60 -8.86 24.40
N GLU A 68 -5.03 -9.75 23.58
CA GLU A 68 -5.71 -10.96 23.09
C GLU A 68 -6.03 -11.93 24.22
N THR A 69 -5.13 -12.09 25.19
CA THR A 69 -5.36 -12.91 26.37
C THR A 69 -6.51 -12.37 27.23
N ILE A 70 -6.53 -11.04 27.45
CA ILE A 70 -7.65 -10.37 28.13
C ILE A 70 -8.95 -10.57 27.35
N TYR A 71 -8.95 -10.30 26.06
CA TYR A 71 -10.13 -10.44 25.20
C TYR A 71 -10.70 -11.86 25.24
N THR A 72 -9.85 -12.87 25.32
CA THR A 72 -10.24 -14.29 25.27
C THR A 72 -10.67 -14.84 26.62
N HIS A 73 -10.04 -14.40 27.72
CA HIS A 73 -10.17 -15.06 29.03
C HIS A 73 -10.81 -14.19 30.12
N TYR A 74 -10.94 -12.87 29.91
CA TYR A 74 -11.59 -12.02 30.88
C TYR A 74 -13.11 -11.94 30.60
N GLU A 75 -13.90 -12.54 31.48
CA GLU A 75 -15.37 -12.67 31.30
C GLU A 75 -16.19 -11.69 32.15
N VAL A 76 -15.53 -10.92 33.02
CA VAL A 76 -16.21 -10.04 34.01
C VAL A 76 -16.39 -8.66 33.43
N ALA A 77 -17.63 -8.09 33.56
CA ALA A 77 -17.95 -6.68 33.30
C ALA A 77 -17.47 -6.16 31.92
N ARG A 78 -17.69 -6.94 30.86
CA ARG A 78 -17.29 -6.60 29.48
C ARG A 78 -18.09 -5.44 28.88
N GLU A 79 -19.21 -5.07 29.49
CA GLU A 79 -20.08 -3.95 29.10
C GLU A 79 -19.67 -2.60 29.71
N THR A 80 -18.61 -2.57 30.52
CA THR A 80 -18.10 -1.31 31.08
C THR A 80 -17.40 -0.45 30.02
N ASP A 81 -17.47 0.87 30.20
CA ASP A 81 -16.81 1.82 29.26
C ASP A 81 -15.32 1.54 29.13
N GLU A 82 -14.64 1.15 30.21
CA GLU A 82 -13.19 0.81 30.16
C GLU A 82 -12.93 -0.48 29.38
N PHE A 83 -13.79 -1.50 29.48
CA PHE A 83 -13.61 -2.72 28.68
C PHE A 83 -13.90 -2.46 27.19
N VAL A 84 -14.95 -1.73 26.87
CA VAL A 84 -15.27 -1.33 25.49
C VAL A 84 -14.10 -0.52 24.86
N ALA A 85 -13.52 0.39 25.63
CA ALA A 85 -12.36 1.15 25.20
C ALA A 85 -11.10 0.26 25.01
N LEU A 86 -10.91 -0.76 25.85
CA LEU A 86 -9.82 -1.72 25.70
C LEU A 86 -10.02 -2.60 24.46
N GLU A 87 -11.24 -3.04 24.19
CA GLU A 87 -11.59 -3.80 22.99
C GLU A 87 -11.34 -2.96 21.73
N GLU A 88 -11.76 -1.69 21.70
CA GLU A 88 -11.48 -0.76 20.59
C GLU A 88 -9.96 -0.59 20.39
N TYR A 89 -9.20 -0.45 21.49
CA TYR A 89 -7.75 -0.33 21.43
C TYR A 89 -7.09 -1.60 20.83
N LEU A 90 -7.55 -2.79 21.22
CA LEU A 90 -7.10 -4.05 20.62
C LEU A 90 -7.40 -4.09 19.11
N TYR A 91 -8.58 -3.67 18.70
CA TYR A 91 -8.95 -3.64 17.28
C TYR A 91 -8.07 -2.69 16.47
N ARG A 92 -7.69 -1.54 17.04
CA ARG A 92 -6.72 -0.62 16.44
C ARG A 92 -5.33 -1.23 16.36
N VAL A 93 -4.87 -1.91 17.42
CA VAL A 93 -3.56 -2.61 17.44
C VAL A 93 -3.49 -3.70 16.39
N TRP A 94 -4.56 -4.47 16.21
CA TRP A 94 -4.63 -5.45 15.13
C TRP A 94 -4.58 -4.81 13.75
N PHE A 95 -5.33 -3.72 13.57
CA PHE A 95 -5.43 -3.05 12.28
C PHE A 95 -4.13 -2.38 11.85
N ALA A 96 -3.46 -1.73 12.77
CA ALA A 96 -2.21 -1.03 12.51
C ALA A 96 -0.96 -1.92 12.63
N SER A 97 -1.12 -3.21 12.96
CA SER A 97 -0.01 -4.09 13.33
C SER A 97 0.90 -3.49 14.42
N GLY A 98 0.30 -2.75 15.37
CA GLY A 98 1.02 -2.07 16.45
C GLY A 98 0.21 -0.96 17.11
N ILE A 99 0.88 -0.21 18.01
CA ILE A 99 0.25 0.83 18.82
C ILE A 99 0.20 2.21 18.16
N HIS A 100 0.58 2.31 16.89
CA HIS A 100 0.60 3.56 16.14
C HIS A 100 -0.40 3.51 14.99
N HIS A 101 -0.95 4.67 14.64
CA HIS A 101 -1.89 4.77 13.53
C HIS A 101 -1.22 4.40 12.21
N HIS A 102 -1.82 3.48 11.45
CA HIS A 102 -1.27 2.92 10.21
C HIS A 102 -0.98 3.95 9.11
N TYR A 103 -1.62 5.11 9.16
CA TYR A 103 -1.45 6.19 8.18
C TYR A 103 -0.75 7.42 8.78
N GLY A 104 -1.21 7.89 9.95
CA GLY A 104 -0.70 9.12 10.58
C GLY A 104 0.56 8.91 11.42
N CYS A 105 0.96 7.68 11.67
CA CYS A 105 2.13 7.29 12.48
C CYS A 105 2.08 7.69 13.97
N ASP A 106 1.07 8.43 14.42
CA ASP A 106 0.96 8.84 15.83
C ASP A 106 0.52 7.68 16.72
N LYS A 107 1.01 7.66 17.96
CA LYS A 107 0.64 6.65 18.94
C LYS A 107 -0.82 6.77 19.36
N PHE A 108 -1.51 5.65 19.47
CA PHE A 108 -2.88 5.60 20.00
C PHE A 108 -2.89 5.97 21.49
N VAL A 109 -3.81 6.84 21.86
CA VAL A 109 -4.07 7.16 23.27
C VAL A 109 -5.16 6.23 23.79
N PRO A 110 -4.88 5.40 24.82
CA PRO A 110 -5.91 4.53 25.41
C PRO A 110 -7.02 5.36 26.08
N ASN A 111 -8.27 4.96 25.90
CA ASN A 111 -9.43 5.53 26.61
C ASN A 111 -9.82 4.71 27.85
N PHE A 112 -8.90 3.88 28.35
CA PHE A 112 -9.01 3.13 29.60
C PHE A 112 -7.76 3.42 30.46
N SER A 113 -7.86 3.21 31.77
CA SER A 113 -6.78 3.53 32.70
C SER A 113 -5.72 2.43 32.79
N GLN A 114 -4.48 2.81 33.10
CA GLN A 114 -3.41 1.85 33.39
C GLN A 114 -3.78 0.95 34.58
N ALA A 115 -4.44 1.52 35.60
CA ALA A 115 -4.87 0.76 36.78
C ALA A 115 -5.92 -0.30 36.43
N TYR A 116 -6.80 -0.02 35.46
CA TYR A 116 -7.76 -0.99 34.95
C TYR A 116 -7.04 -2.15 34.24
N LEU A 117 -6.14 -1.84 33.30
CA LEU A 117 -5.36 -2.87 32.59
C LEU A 117 -4.53 -3.73 33.53
N SER A 118 -3.77 -3.11 34.45
CA SER A 118 -2.92 -3.85 35.39
C SER A 118 -3.72 -4.76 36.33
N GLY A 119 -4.89 -4.26 36.81
CA GLY A 119 -5.77 -5.08 37.65
C GLY A 119 -6.30 -6.35 36.96
N ILE A 120 -6.62 -6.27 35.65
CA ILE A 120 -7.03 -7.44 34.87
C ILE A 120 -5.84 -8.38 34.67
N VAL A 121 -4.66 -7.85 34.29
CA VAL A 121 -3.43 -8.67 34.08
C VAL A 121 -3.06 -9.41 35.35
N GLU A 122 -3.03 -8.75 36.52
CA GLU A 122 -2.75 -9.40 37.81
C GLU A 122 -3.80 -10.47 38.17
N GLY A 123 -5.06 -10.22 37.82
CA GLY A 123 -6.12 -11.21 37.99
C GLY A 123 -5.87 -12.47 37.16
N LEU A 124 -5.62 -12.30 35.87
CA LEU A 124 -5.33 -13.39 34.94
C LEU A 124 -4.03 -14.15 35.28
N GLN A 125 -2.99 -13.45 35.72
CA GLN A 125 -1.74 -14.10 36.19
C GLN A 125 -1.97 -14.98 37.41
N ARG A 126 -2.86 -14.59 38.34
CA ARG A 126 -3.21 -15.39 39.53
C ARG A 126 -4.04 -16.62 39.17
N GLU A 127 -4.96 -16.48 38.21
CA GLU A 127 -5.90 -17.55 37.82
C GLU A 127 -5.32 -18.48 36.78
N HIS A 128 -4.49 -17.96 35.86
CA HIS A 128 -3.97 -18.64 34.69
C HIS A 128 -2.49 -18.29 34.45
N ALA A 129 -1.62 -18.59 35.44
CA ALA A 129 -0.21 -18.18 35.48
C ALA A 129 0.58 -18.47 34.17
N LEU A 130 0.19 -19.48 33.40
CA LEU A 130 0.86 -19.86 32.14
C LEU A 130 0.47 -19.00 30.94
N LEU A 131 -0.55 -18.16 31.04
CA LEU A 131 -1.01 -17.36 29.90
C LEU A 131 -0.24 -16.04 29.76
N LEU A 132 0.22 -15.46 30.87
CA LEU A 132 0.91 -14.18 30.92
C LEU A 132 2.19 -14.27 31.79
N GLU A 133 3.22 -14.92 31.27
CA GLU A 133 4.52 -15.09 31.93
C GLU A 133 5.41 -13.86 31.74
N TYR A 134 5.02 -12.71 32.31
CA TYR A 134 5.80 -11.49 32.30
C TYR A 134 6.26 -11.14 33.73
N SER A 135 7.50 -10.68 33.87
CA SER A 135 8.00 -10.12 35.11
C SER A 135 7.39 -8.74 35.40
N GLU A 136 7.51 -8.26 36.64
CA GLU A 136 7.04 -6.93 37.02
C GLU A 136 7.75 -5.83 36.23
N ASP A 137 9.04 -5.95 35.97
CA ASP A 137 9.83 -5.00 35.18
C ASP A 137 9.38 -4.95 33.72
N GLU A 138 9.10 -6.11 33.11
CA GLU A 138 8.58 -6.18 31.75
C GLU A 138 7.19 -5.56 31.63
N LEU A 139 6.30 -5.83 32.58
CA LEU A 139 4.97 -5.23 32.60
C LEU A 139 5.06 -3.71 32.80
N ALA A 140 5.98 -3.23 33.66
CA ALA A 140 6.20 -1.80 33.84
C ALA A 140 6.65 -1.12 32.53
N ASP A 141 7.55 -1.75 31.78
CA ASP A 141 7.99 -1.27 30.48
C ASP A 141 6.86 -1.27 29.44
N ILE A 142 6.05 -2.34 29.39
CA ILE A 142 4.90 -2.45 28.50
C ILE A 142 3.84 -1.39 28.83
N TYR A 143 3.52 -1.18 30.11
CA TYR A 143 2.58 -0.15 30.51
C TYR A 143 3.09 1.27 30.20
N ALA A 144 4.38 1.53 30.39
CA ALA A 144 4.98 2.79 29.99
C ALA A 144 4.90 2.99 28.48
N GLU A 145 5.10 1.93 27.68
CA GLU A 145 4.95 1.99 26.22
C GLU A 145 3.52 2.33 25.80
N ILE A 146 2.52 1.79 26.48
CA ILE A 146 1.10 2.05 26.16
C ILE A 146 0.67 3.45 26.60
N PHE A 147 0.97 3.85 27.87
CA PHE A 147 0.33 4.98 28.53
C PHE A 147 1.17 6.26 28.58
N ASP A 148 2.50 6.20 28.48
CA ASP A 148 3.33 7.40 28.46
C ASP A 148 3.33 8.05 27.08
N PRO A 149 2.71 9.22 26.87
CA PRO A 149 2.62 9.86 25.56
C PRO A 149 3.97 10.35 25.03
N THR A 150 5.00 10.45 25.88
CA THR A 150 6.34 10.88 25.48
C THR A 150 7.24 9.74 25.04
N ARG A 151 6.85 8.49 25.36
CA ARG A 151 7.57 7.30 24.96
C ARG A 151 7.02 6.80 23.62
N SER A 152 7.88 6.68 22.62
CA SER A 152 7.51 6.23 21.28
C SER A 152 6.31 7.00 20.67
N PRO A 153 6.36 8.34 20.59
CA PRO A 153 5.19 9.14 20.18
C PRO A 153 4.77 8.90 18.72
N LYS A 154 5.73 8.51 17.87
CA LYS A 154 5.49 8.18 16.46
C LYS A 154 6.16 6.86 16.08
N SER A 155 5.53 6.09 15.19
CA SER A 155 6.20 4.94 14.56
C SER A 155 7.36 5.40 13.69
N THR A 156 7.10 6.34 12.78
CA THR A 156 8.07 6.85 11.81
C THR A 156 7.98 8.37 11.72
N GLU A 157 9.10 9.04 11.90
CA GLU A 157 9.27 10.46 11.61
C GLU A 157 9.97 10.61 10.26
N GLN A 158 9.34 11.33 9.33
CA GLN A 158 9.84 11.46 7.95
C GLN A 158 10.32 12.88 7.62
N SER A 159 10.13 13.83 8.53
CA SER A 159 10.47 15.23 8.29
C SER A 159 10.83 15.94 9.59
N GLY A 160 11.61 17.01 9.50
CA GLY A 160 11.95 17.84 10.65
C GLY A 160 13.44 18.07 10.82
N GLU A 161 13.80 18.80 11.88
CA GLU A 161 15.19 19.09 12.25
C GLU A 161 15.78 18.04 13.22
N ALA A 162 14.96 17.15 13.75
CA ALA A 162 15.37 16.10 14.66
C ALA A 162 16.09 14.95 13.93
N ASP A 163 16.87 14.16 14.66
CA ASP A 163 17.40 12.90 14.13
C ASP A 163 16.22 11.95 13.84
N LEU A 164 15.98 11.62 12.57
CA LEU A 164 14.83 10.86 12.13
C LEU A 164 14.80 9.45 12.72
N VAL A 165 15.96 8.82 12.93
CA VAL A 165 16.08 7.49 13.51
C VAL A 165 15.74 7.51 15.01
N GLU A 166 16.30 8.47 15.76
CA GLU A 166 16.01 8.60 17.20
C GLU A 166 14.55 9.02 17.46
N ALA A 167 13.95 9.81 16.56
CA ALA A 167 12.56 10.26 16.66
C ALA A 167 11.54 9.19 16.28
N SER A 168 11.97 8.09 15.63
CA SER A 168 11.12 6.98 15.19
C SER A 168 11.18 5.81 16.16
N SER A 169 10.06 5.11 16.34
CA SER A 169 9.95 3.95 17.24
C SER A 169 9.87 2.60 16.54
N VAL A 170 9.88 2.58 15.20
CA VAL A 170 10.00 1.34 14.43
C VAL A 170 11.25 0.56 14.82
N ASN A 171 11.14 -0.77 14.84
CA ASN A 171 12.16 -1.65 15.39
C ASN A 171 13.24 -2.03 14.36
N PHE A 172 13.63 -1.08 13.50
CA PHE A 172 14.70 -1.27 12.51
C PHE A 172 16.08 -0.90 13.01
N TYR A 173 16.14 -0.19 14.15
CA TYR A 173 17.36 0.33 14.75
C TYR A 173 17.38 0.09 16.26
N ASP A 174 18.54 -0.20 16.82
CA ASP A 174 18.68 -0.23 18.27
C ASP A 174 18.54 1.17 18.89
N ARG A 175 18.08 1.23 20.13
CA ARG A 175 18.00 2.49 20.88
C ARG A 175 19.37 3.14 21.00
N GLY A 176 19.43 4.45 20.76
CA GLY A 176 20.66 5.23 20.82
C GLY A 176 21.52 5.15 19.54
N VAL A 177 21.01 4.52 18.48
CA VAL A 177 21.61 4.61 17.15
C VAL A 177 21.01 5.84 16.46
N GLY A 178 21.84 6.80 16.08
CA GLY A 178 21.41 8.01 15.36
C GLY A 178 21.55 7.88 13.84
N GLN A 179 20.82 8.75 13.15
CA GLN A 179 20.74 8.80 11.67
C GLN A 179 22.11 8.84 11.01
N LYS A 180 22.98 9.75 11.42
CA LYS A 180 24.32 9.92 10.84
C LYS A 180 25.17 8.66 10.93
N ALA A 181 25.04 7.89 12.01
CA ALA A 181 25.80 6.65 12.17
C ALA A 181 25.30 5.57 11.22
N VAL A 182 23.99 5.49 10.97
CA VAL A 182 23.38 4.58 10.00
C VAL A 182 23.79 4.93 8.58
N GLU A 183 23.66 6.20 8.21
CA GLU A 183 24.04 6.69 6.87
C GLU A 183 25.52 6.40 6.57
N ALA A 184 26.40 6.70 7.53
CA ALA A 184 27.81 6.41 7.40
C ALA A 184 28.13 4.91 7.34
N TYR A 185 27.37 4.07 8.06
CA TYR A 185 27.50 2.61 7.99
C TYR A 185 27.19 2.09 6.57
N TYR A 186 26.07 2.51 5.97
CA TYR A 186 25.69 2.06 4.63
C TYR A 186 26.55 2.69 3.53
N GLN A 187 26.99 3.93 3.68
CA GLN A 187 27.95 4.55 2.76
C GLN A 187 29.26 3.76 2.71
N ALA A 188 29.76 3.34 3.87
CA ALA A 188 30.98 2.53 3.92
C ALA A 188 30.81 1.16 3.23
N LEU A 189 29.61 0.53 3.31
CA LEU A 189 29.33 -0.71 2.56
C LEU A 189 29.30 -0.47 1.06
N GLN A 190 28.73 0.63 0.60
CA GLN A 190 28.71 1.01 -0.81
C GLN A 190 30.12 1.32 -1.35
N ASP A 191 30.94 2.00 -0.56
CA ASP A 191 32.32 2.31 -0.93
C ASP A 191 33.19 1.05 -1.07
N GLU A 192 32.89 0.01 -0.29
CA GLU A 192 33.59 -1.29 -0.34
C GLU A 192 33.05 -2.24 -1.42
N ALA A 193 31.95 -1.89 -2.10
CA ALA A 193 31.33 -2.70 -3.14
C ALA A 193 32.33 -3.07 -4.25
N ASP A 194 32.37 -4.33 -4.65
CA ASP A 194 33.16 -4.80 -5.80
C ASP A 194 32.50 -4.38 -7.13
N GLU A 195 33.14 -4.72 -8.25
CA GLU A 195 32.70 -4.32 -9.59
C GLU A 195 31.31 -4.92 -9.92
N ASP A 196 31.08 -6.18 -9.52
CA ASP A 196 29.77 -6.86 -9.73
C ASP A 196 28.67 -6.19 -8.91
N GLU A 197 28.95 -5.82 -7.67
CA GLU A 197 28.00 -5.11 -6.80
C GLU A 197 27.71 -3.68 -7.26
N ARG A 198 28.67 -3.03 -7.91
CA ARG A 198 28.46 -1.69 -8.52
C ARG A 198 27.61 -1.75 -9.79
N GLN A 199 27.69 -2.84 -10.55
CA GLN A 199 26.87 -3.04 -11.75
C GLN A 199 25.43 -3.48 -11.39
N ALA A 200 25.27 -4.30 -10.35
CA ALA A 200 24.00 -4.81 -9.87
C ALA A 200 23.85 -4.54 -8.35
N PRO A 201 23.69 -3.27 -7.93
CA PRO A 201 23.75 -2.90 -6.53
C PRO A 201 22.65 -3.56 -5.72
N PRO A 202 22.97 -4.25 -4.61
CA PRO A 202 21.96 -4.74 -3.70
C PRO A 202 21.32 -3.58 -2.95
N SER A 203 20.04 -3.71 -2.60
CA SER A 203 19.33 -2.75 -1.74
C SER A 203 19.82 -2.92 -0.30
N TYR A 204 20.97 -2.34 0.02
CA TYR A 204 21.61 -2.46 1.34
C TYR A 204 20.64 -2.08 2.45
N GLY A 205 20.54 -2.94 3.47
CA GLY A 205 19.68 -2.72 4.62
C GLY A 205 18.26 -3.26 4.49
N LEU A 206 17.80 -3.63 3.30
CA LEU A 206 16.41 -4.02 3.03
C LEU A 206 15.91 -5.15 3.96
N ASN A 207 16.73 -6.15 4.23
CA ASN A 207 16.39 -7.31 5.05
C ASN A 207 17.21 -7.40 6.33
N SER A 208 17.41 -6.30 6.99
CA SER A 208 18.19 -6.27 8.22
C SER A 208 17.72 -5.20 9.21
N ARG A 209 18.03 -5.42 10.47
CA ARG A 209 17.98 -4.45 11.53
C ARG A 209 19.39 -4.01 11.89
N ILE A 210 19.60 -2.72 12.18
CA ILE A 210 20.87 -2.25 12.75
C ILE A 210 20.83 -2.43 14.26
N ALA A 211 21.80 -3.16 14.76
CA ALA A 211 22.09 -3.30 16.17
C ALA A 211 23.47 -2.75 16.52
N GLN A 212 23.73 -2.55 17.81
CA GLN A 212 25.03 -2.09 18.30
C GLN A 212 25.56 -3.00 19.39
N THR A 213 26.87 -3.21 19.39
CA THR A 213 27.58 -3.89 20.48
C THR A 213 27.72 -2.99 21.68
N ALA A 214 28.12 -3.54 22.82
CA ALA A 214 28.34 -2.77 24.07
C ALA A 214 29.35 -1.63 23.92
N ASP A 215 30.29 -1.73 22.98
CA ASP A 215 31.25 -0.66 22.65
C ASP A 215 30.75 0.32 21.58
N GLY A 216 29.47 0.17 21.15
CA GLY A 216 28.80 1.05 20.19
C GLY A 216 29.15 0.76 18.73
N THR A 217 29.74 -0.39 18.40
CA THR A 217 29.97 -0.80 17.01
C THR A 217 28.68 -1.28 16.36
N LEU A 218 28.29 -0.68 15.23
CA LEU A 218 27.10 -1.06 14.48
C LEU A 218 27.31 -2.35 13.70
N TYR A 219 26.27 -3.16 13.60
CA TYR A 219 26.23 -4.35 12.74
C TYR A 219 24.81 -4.67 12.31
N GLU A 220 24.65 -5.40 11.22
CA GLU A 220 23.34 -5.87 10.74
C GLU A 220 22.95 -7.19 11.38
N GLN A 221 21.72 -7.22 11.93
CA GLN A 221 21.00 -8.45 12.23
C GLN A 221 20.16 -8.81 10.99
N VAL A 222 20.71 -9.70 10.16
CA VAL A 222 20.08 -10.06 8.88
C VAL A 222 18.89 -10.97 9.09
N TYR A 223 17.79 -10.69 8.39
CA TYR A 223 16.59 -11.52 8.34
C TYR A 223 16.85 -12.75 7.46
N LYS A 224 17.00 -13.90 8.09
CA LYS A 224 17.29 -15.17 7.42
C LYS A 224 17.00 -16.35 8.33
N GLN A 225 16.91 -17.54 7.75
CA GLN A 225 16.85 -18.78 8.53
C GLN A 225 18.10 -18.90 9.44
N GLY A 226 17.88 -19.14 10.72
CA GLY A 226 18.95 -19.14 11.74
C GLY A 226 19.48 -17.73 12.11
N GLY A 227 18.84 -16.67 11.64
CA GLY A 227 19.06 -15.28 12.04
C GLY A 227 17.80 -14.68 12.62
N LEU A 228 17.69 -13.34 12.55
CA LEU A 228 16.48 -12.64 12.95
C LEU A 228 15.30 -13.10 12.07
N TYR A 229 14.13 -13.31 12.68
CA TYR A 229 12.93 -13.91 12.09
C TYR A 229 13.10 -15.33 11.53
N GLY A 230 14.12 -16.07 11.97
CA GLY A 230 14.51 -17.35 11.40
C GLY A 230 13.41 -18.41 11.41
N GLU A 231 12.61 -18.52 12.49
CA GLU A 231 11.49 -19.47 12.57
C GLU A 231 10.37 -19.12 11.59
N ALA A 232 9.99 -17.84 11.50
CA ALA A 232 9.01 -17.38 10.53
C ALA A 232 9.46 -17.69 9.10
N LEU A 233 10.71 -17.33 8.76
CA LEU A 233 11.29 -17.57 7.44
C LEU A 233 11.44 -19.06 7.11
N TYR A 234 11.60 -19.90 8.12
CA TYR A 234 11.56 -21.37 7.94
C TYR A 234 10.17 -21.86 7.54
N ARG A 235 9.10 -21.42 8.23
CA ARG A 235 7.71 -21.76 7.90
C ARG A 235 7.26 -21.19 6.56
N ILE A 236 7.62 -19.95 6.27
CA ILE A 236 7.41 -19.31 4.95
C ILE A 236 8.02 -20.21 3.86
N SER A 237 9.29 -20.58 4.04
CA SER A 237 10.01 -21.42 3.07
C SER A 237 9.43 -22.82 2.92
N ALA A 238 8.81 -23.41 3.96
CA ALA A 238 8.13 -24.69 3.85
C ALA A 238 6.94 -24.60 2.87
N HIS A 239 6.07 -23.62 3.05
CA HIS A 239 4.93 -23.41 2.14
C HIS A 239 5.34 -23.01 0.73
N LEU A 240 6.42 -22.23 0.56
CA LEU A 240 6.97 -21.91 -0.77
C LEU A 240 7.51 -23.18 -1.46
N LYS A 241 8.08 -24.13 -0.73
CA LYS A 241 8.50 -25.42 -1.29
C LYS A 241 7.30 -26.25 -1.74
N ASP A 242 6.23 -26.29 -0.93
CA ASP A 242 5.00 -26.96 -1.32
C ASP A 242 4.38 -26.32 -2.57
N ALA A 243 4.44 -24.99 -2.68
CA ALA A 243 3.96 -24.25 -3.85
C ALA A 243 4.68 -24.64 -5.16
N LEU A 244 5.94 -25.07 -5.11
CA LEU A 244 6.71 -25.50 -6.30
C LEU A 244 6.05 -26.64 -7.08
N GLU A 245 5.24 -27.47 -6.44
CA GLU A 245 4.51 -28.57 -7.11
C GLU A 245 3.38 -28.06 -8.01
N TYR A 246 2.94 -26.81 -7.81
CA TYR A 246 1.73 -26.25 -8.41
C TYR A 246 2.00 -25.05 -9.32
N VAL A 247 3.23 -24.64 -9.53
CA VAL A 247 3.60 -23.46 -10.34
C VAL A 247 3.07 -23.52 -11.77
N ASP A 248 2.76 -22.36 -12.33
CA ASP A 248 2.27 -22.22 -13.71
C ASP A 248 3.39 -22.38 -14.74
N THR A 249 4.59 -21.89 -14.44
CA THR A 249 5.74 -21.83 -15.37
C THR A 249 7.03 -22.33 -14.72
N GLU A 250 8.01 -22.71 -15.51
CA GLU A 250 9.36 -23.05 -15.02
C GLU A 250 10.07 -21.81 -14.47
N MET A 251 9.84 -20.64 -15.05
CA MET A 251 10.42 -19.37 -14.56
C MET A 251 9.87 -19.02 -13.18
N GLN A 252 8.58 -19.25 -12.92
CA GLN A 252 8.01 -19.09 -11.57
C GLN A 252 8.66 -20.02 -10.56
N ALA A 253 8.94 -21.27 -10.95
CA ALA A 253 9.69 -22.20 -10.10
C ALA A 253 11.09 -21.66 -9.78
N GLU A 254 11.81 -21.15 -10.78
CA GLU A 254 13.13 -20.58 -10.58
C GLU A 254 13.12 -19.29 -9.73
N ALA A 255 12.09 -18.46 -9.88
CA ALA A 255 11.87 -17.30 -9.01
C ALA A 255 11.69 -17.73 -7.55
N ILE A 256 10.79 -18.69 -7.28
CA ILE A 256 10.58 -19.24 -5.93
C ILE A 256 11.88 -19.85 -5.36
N LYS A 257 12.68 -20.56 -6.16
CA LYS A 257 13.97 -21.11 -5.72
C LYS A 257 14.96 -20.00 -5.32
N SER A 258 15.00 -18.89 -6.07
CA SER A 258 15.83 -17.72 -5.71
C SER A 258 15.35 -17.10 -4.38
N LEU A 259 14.03 -16.97 -4.17
CA LEU A 259 13.45 -16.48 -2.94
C LEU A 259 13.77 -17.40 -1.74
N LEU A 260 13.71 -18.72 -1.94
CA LEU A 260 14.13 -19.71 -0.93
C LEU A 260 15.63 -19.59 -0.59
N ALA A 261 16.47 -19.33 -1.57
CA ALA A 261 17.90 -19.08 -1.35
C ALA A 261 18.13 -17.78 -0.57
N TYR A 262 17.37 -16.74 -0.87
CA TYR A 262 17.37 -15.47 -0.15
C TYR A 262 17.00 -15.66 1.32
N TYR A 263 15.88 -16.31 1.64
CA TYR A 263 15.47 -16.55 3.02
C TYR A 263 16.42 -17.45 3.80
N ARG A 264 17.08 -18.39 3.13
CA ARG A 264 18.08 -19.25 3.75
C ARG A 264 19.36 -18.49 4.09
N THR A 265 19.85 -17.62 3.21
CA THR A 265 21.19 -17.00 3.30
C THR A 265 21.16 -15.56 3.78
N GLY A 266 20.04 -14.84 3.57
CA GLY A 266 19.94 -13.39 3.73
C GLY A 266 20.69 -12.59 2.66
N ASN A 267 21.20 -13.22 1.58
CA ASN A 267 21.96 -12.56 0.56
C ASN A 267 21.04 -11.85 -0.45
N LEU A 268 21.12 -10.53 -0.53
CA LEU A 268 20.33 -9.67 -1.41
C LEU A 268 20.53 -9.95 -2.91
N LYS A 269 21.66 -10.56 -3.33
CA LYS A 269 21.82 -11.00 -4.73
C LYS A 269 20.76 -12.04 -5.11
N HIS A 270 20.39 -12.94 -4.21
CA HIS A 270 19.28 -13.88 -4.47
C HIS A 270 17.92 -13.20 -4.55
N TYR A 271 17.72 -12.09 -3.80
CA TYR A 271 16.53 -11.29 -3.91
C TYR A 271 16.44 -10.57 -5.26
N ASN A 272 17.56 -10.00 -5.73
CA ASN A 272 17.65 -9.43 -7.07
C ASN A 272 17.36 -10.49 -8.15
N ASP A 273 17.92 -11.70 -8.03
CA ASP A 273 17.62 -12.82 -8.93
C ASP A 273 16.13 -13.20 -8.93
N PHE A 274 15.49 -13.17 -7.76
CA PHE A 274 14.04 -13.36 -7.63
C PHE A 274 13.29 -12.26 -8.38
N CYS A 275 13.59 -11.01 -8.13
CA CYS A 275 12.94 -9.86 -8.74
C CYS A 275 13.06 -9.88 -10.28
N ILE A 276 14.23 -10.17 -10.83
CA ILE A 276 14.47 -10.25 -12.28
C ILE A 276 13.58 -11.34 -12.91
N LYS A 277 13.61 -12.55 -12.36
CA LYS A 277 12.81 -13.67 -12.88
C LYS A 277 11.31 -13.41 -12.74
N TRP A 278 10.90 -12.84 -11.59
CA TRP A 278 9.52 -12.48 -11.34
C TRP A 278 9.00 -11.45 -12.35
N VAL A 279 9.77 -10.40 -12.66
CA VAL A 279 9.40 -9.39 -13.66
C VAL A 279 9.28 -9.99 -15.05
N GLN A 280 10.22 -10.88 -15.43
CA GLN A 280 10.24 -11.48 -16.77
C GLN A 280 9.14 -12.51 -17.00
N ASP A 281 8.59 -13.10 -15.93
CA ASP A 281 7.51 -14.09 -16.05
C ASP A 281 6.14 -13.44 -16.15
N THR A 282 5.73 -13.14 -17.38
CA THR A 282 4.41 -12.54 -17.69
C THR A 282 3.32 -13.58 -17.99
N ALA A 283 3.68 -14.87 -18.05
CA ALA A 283 2.77 -15.95 -18.45
C ALA A 283 1.98 -16.57 -17.30
N VAL A 284 2.28 -16.22 -16.05
CA VAL A 284 1.61 -16.76 -14.86
C VAL A 284 0.16 -16.30 -14.78
N SER A 285 -0.71 -17.20 -14.31
CA SER A 285 -2.11 -16.88 -13.97
C SER A 285 -2.29 -16.56 -12.47
N VAL A 286 -1.47 -17.18 -11.63
CA VAL A 286 -1.37 -16.91 -10.19
C VAL A 286 0.01 -16.33 -9.92
N ASP A 287 0.06 -15.15 -9.32
CA ASP A 287 1.31 -14.48 -8.98
C ASP A 287 1.28 -13.98 -7.54
N PHE A 288 2.43 -13.54 -7.03
CA PHE A 288 2.54 -13.21 -5.62
C PHE A 288 3.67 -12.21 -5.35
N ILE A 289 3.52 -11.50 -4.22
CA ILE A 289 4.56 -10.75 -3.55
C ILE A 289 4.81 -11.45 -2.22
N ASN A 290 6.06 -11.61 -1.83
CA ASN A 290 6.42 -12.22 -0.56
C ASN A 290 7.85 -11.80 -0.21
N GLY A 291 8.02 -10.94 0.79
CA GLY A 291 9.34 -10.45 1.15
C GLY A 291 9.36 -9.22 2.03
N PHE A 292 10.54 -8.65 2.13
CA PHE A 292 10.79 -7.34 2.72
C PHE A 292 10.87 -6.36 1.55
N THR A 293 9.80 -5.61 1.30
CA THR A 293 9.58 -4.96 0.00
C THR A 293 9.51 -3.45 0.11
N GLU A 294 8.50 -2.93 0.79
CA GLU A 294 8.26 -1.50 0.90
C GLU A 294 9.05 -0.88 2.05
N VAL A 295 9.55 0.32 1.84
CA VAL A 295 10.46 0.99 2.78
C VAL A 295 9.84 2.22 3.47
N TYR A 296 8.56 2.47 3.28
CA TYR A 296 7.85 3.66 3.80
C TYR A 296 7.84 3.73 5.34
N ALA A 297 7.87 2.58 6.03
CA ALA A 297 7.93 2.53 7.49
C ALA A 297 9.31 2.89 8.05
N ASP A 298 10.35 2.91 7.24
CA ASP A 298 11.69 3.29 7.66
C ASP A 298 11.93 4.80 7.47
N PRO A 299 12.38 5.55 8.51
CA PRO A 299 12.66 6.97 8.40
C PRO A 299 13.74 7.32 7.37
N LEU A 300 14.62 6.37 7.02
CA LEU A 300 15.68 6.55 6.02
C LEU A 300 15.37 5.88 4.67
N GLY A 301 14.25 5.17 4.54
CA GLY A 301 13.87 4.48 3.32
C GLY A 301 14.80 3.32 2.92
N LEU A 302 15.44 2.65 3.89
CA LEU A 302 16.41 1.57 3.66
C LEU A 302 15.89 0.19 4.05
N LYS A 303 14.97 0.13 5.03
CA LYS A 303 14.49 -1.12 5.65
C LYS A 303 13.17 -1.56 5.06
N GLY A 304 13.12 -2.78 4.54
CA GLY A 304 11.88 -3.34 4.00
C GLY A 304 10.94 -3.84 5.09
N SER A 305 9.68 -3.43 5.03
CA SER A 305 8.59 -4.02 5.78
C SER A 305 8.24 -5.40 5.23
N TRP A 306 7.84 -6.33 6.11
CA TRP A 306 7.29 -7.61 5.68
C TRP A 306 5.98 -7.43 4.94
N GLU A 307 5.92 -7.94 3.74
CA GLU A 307 4.76 -7.85 2.88
C GLU A 307 4.49 -9.18 2.17
N GLY A 308 3.22 -9.46 1.93
CA GLY A 308 2.80 -10.55 1.09
C GLY A 308 1.42 -10.33 0.49
N LEU A 309 1.30 -10.70 -0.78
CA LEU A 309 0.08 -10.58 -1.54
C LEU A 309 0.02 -11.73 -2.53
N VAL A 310 -1.13 -12.38 -2.66
CA VAL A 310 -1.38 -13.41 -3.67
C VAL A 310 -2.53 -12.96 -4.55
N HIS A 311 -2.35 -13.03 -5.85
CA HIS A 311 -3.36 -12.60 -6.80
C HIS A 311 -3.48 -13.52 -8.01
N ILE A 312 -4.63 -13.42 -8.65
CA ILE A 312 -5.00 -14.14 -9.84
C ILE A 312 -5.18 -13.13 -10.97
N LYS A 313 -4.57 -13.36 -12.11
CA LYS A 313 -4.76 -12.52 -13.30
C LYS A 313 -6.24 -12.51 -13.68
N ASN A 314 -6.83 -11.31 -13.80
CA ASN A 314 -8.19 -11.17 -14.31
C ASN A 314 -8.18 -11.23 -15.84
N PRO A 315 -8.67 -12.32 -16.49
CA PRO A 315 -8.57 -12.45 -17.94
C PRO A 315 -9.44 -11.44 -18.70
N ILE A 316 -10.58 -11.04 -18.13
CA ILE A 316 -11.51 -10.09 -18.77
C ILE A 316 -10.92 -8.69 -18.76
N ALA A 317 -10.45 -8.24 -17.60
CA ALA A 317 -9.82 -6.93 -17.48
C ALA A 317 -8.49 -6.88 -18.24
N SER A 318 -7.71 -7.96 -18.22
CA SER A 318 -6.48 -8.06 -19.02
C SER A 318 -6.75 -7.99 -20.52
N GLU A 319 -7.83 -8.59 -21.03
CA GLU A 319 -8.22 -8.43 -22.44
C GLU A 319 -8.57 -6.98 -22.79
N ARG A 320 -9.19 -6.23 -21.85
CA ARG A 320 -9.49 -4.81 -22.01
C ARG A 320 -8.20 -3.98 -22.13
N THR A 321 -7.26 -4.16 -21.20
CA THR A 321 -5.97 -3.45 -21.23
C THR A 321 -5.14 -3.83 -22.46
N ASP A 322 -5.16 -5.10 -22.88
CA ASP A 322 -4.48 -5.56 -24.08
C ASP A 322 -5.05 -4.92 -25.36
N LYS A 323 -6.37 -4.69 -25.42
CA LYS A 323 -7.01 -3.95 -26.55
C LYS A 323 -6.50 -2.50 -26.57
N ILE A 324 -6.50 -1.83 -25.43
CA ILE A 324 -6.01 -0.45 -25.29
C ILE A 324 -4.53 -0.37 -25.72
N CYS A 325 -3.68 -1.25 -25.21
CA CYS A 325 -2.25 -1.26 -25.53
C CYS A 325 -1.96 -1.51 -27.02
N ARG A 326 -2.74 -2.36 -27.68
CA ARG A 326 -2.58 -2.60 -29.14
C ARG A 326 -2.88 -1.36 -29.98
N GLU A 327 -3.76 -0.50 -29.51
CA GLU A 327 -4.14 0.75 -30.16
C GLU A 327 -3.26 1.95 -29.74
N ALA A 328 -2.20 1.73 -28.95
CA ALA A 328 -1.35 2.82 -28.41
C ALA A 328 -0.87 3.78 -29.51
N LYS A 329 -0.54 3.28 -30.69
CA LYS A 329 -0.12 4.10 -31.83
C LYS A 329 -1.25 4.99 -32.33
N TRP A 330 -2.45 4.46 -32.47
CA TRP A 330 -3.63 5.22 -32.87
C TRP A 330 -3.93 6.35 -31.89
N PHE A 331 -3.93 6.05 -30.60
CA PHE A 331 -4.15 7.03 -29.55
C PHE A 331 -3.09 8.13 -29.54
N GLU A 332 -1.80 7.80 -29.73
CA GLU A 332 -0.73 8.76 -29.79
C GLU A 332 -0.85 9.67 -31.01
N GLU A 333 -1.15 9.12 -32.17
CA GLU A 333 -1.30 9.86 -33.43
C GLU A 333 -2.47 10.85 -33.38
N HIS A 334 -3.55 10.51 -32.65
CA HIS A 334 -4.77 11.35 -32.52
C HIS A 334 -4.79 12.21 -31.26
N ALA A 335 -3.74 12.15 -30.41
CA ALA A 335 -3.67 12.95 -29.19
C ALA A 335 -3.67 14.47 -29.53
N PRO A 336 -4.39 15.30 -28.75
CA PRO A 336 -4.51 16.73 -28.99
C PRO A 336 -3.27 17.51 -28.49
N ILE A 337 -2.09 17.00 -28.79
CA ILE A 337 -0.80 17.58 -28.47
C ILE A 337 -0.05 17.98 -29.74
N ASP A 338 1.00 18.80 -29.61
CA ASP A 338 1.82 19.18 -30.75
C ASP A 338 2.54 17.94 -31.33
N ASP A 339 2.50 17.78 -32.66
CA ASP A 339 3.05 16.61 -33.35
C ASP A 339 4.54 16.36 -33.05
N ARG A 340 5.32 17.41 -32.78
CA ARG A 340 6.73 17.28 -32.38
C ARG A 340 6.94 16.58 -31.03
N PHE A 341 5.91 16.51 -30.21
CA PHE A 341 5.94 15.86 -28.91
C PHE A 341 5.33 14.46 -28.92
N LYS A 342 4.78 14.01 -30.04
CA LYS A 342 4.26 12.66 -30.21
C LYS A 342 5.39 11.65 -30.38
N LYS A 343 5.25 10.49 -29.75
CA LYS A 343 6.17 9.36 -29.95
C LYS A 343 5.90 8.68 -31.30
N ALA A 344 6.96 8.44 -32.08
CA ALA A 344 6.84 7.73 -33.35
C ALA A 344 6.41 6.25 -33.14
N GLU A 345 6.89 5.63 -32.09
CA GLU A 345 6.61 4.24 -31.73
C GLU A 345 6.25 4.18 -30.22
N PRO A 346 5.03 4.58 -29.84
CA PRO A 346 4.59 4.46 -28.47
C PRO A 346 4.43 2.99 -28.11
N LYS A 347 4.92 2.61 -26.95
CA LYS A 347 4.70 1.28 -26.38
C LYS A 347 3.69 1.45 -25.24
N GLY A 348 2.54 0.81 -25.36
CA GLY A 348 1.63 0.69 -24.24
C GLY A 348 2.34 0.00 -23.06
N ILE A 349 2.14 0.51 -21.88
CA ILE A 349 2.64 -0.12 -20.66
C ILE A 349 1.64 -1.25 -20.35
N SER A 350 2.12 -2.50 -20.31
CA SER A 350 1.27 -3.62 -19.89
C SER A 350 1.00 -3.52 -18.40
N ALA A 351 -0.09 -2.87 -18.03
CA ALA A 351 -0.62 -2.96 -16.67
C ALA A 351 -1.47 -4.22 -16.55
N SER A 352 -1.18 -5.06 -15.57
CA SER A 352 -1.98 -6.25 -15.31
C SER A 352 -3.07 -5.94 -14.30
N VAL A 353 -4.32 -6.15 -14.67
CA VAL A 353 -5.44 -6.10 -13.72
C VAL A 353 -5.56 -7.46 -13.04
N VAL A 354 -5.57 -7.46 -11.73
CA VAL A 354 -5.54 -8.67 -10.92
C VAL A 354 -6.64 -8.69 -9.87
N THR A 355 -7.11 -9.89 -9.55
CA THR A 355 -8.00 -10.17 -8.43
C THR A 355 -7.17 -10.68 -7.28
N VAL A 356 -7.06 -9.92 -6.21
CA VAL A 356 -6.34 -10.34 -4.99
C VAL A 356 -7.09 -11.50 -4.33
N ALA A 357 -6.32 -12.53 -3.98
CA ALA A 357 -6.82 -13.70 -3.26
C ALA A 357 -6.46 -13.63 -1.77
N MET A 358 -5.33 -13.00 -1.40
CA MET A 358 -4.90 -12.87 -0.02
C MET A 358 -3.98 -11.66 0.15
N LEU A 359 -4.12 -11.01 1.28
CA LEU A 359 -3.37 -9.85 1.75
C LEU A 359 -2.65 -10.20 3.05
N GLY A 360 -1.41 -9.71 3.21
CA GLY A 360 -0.65 -9.93 4.45
C GLY A 360 0.50 -8.94 4.64
N GLY A 361 1.02 -8.88 5.86
CA GLY A 361 2.07 -7.94 6.24
C GLY A 361 1.61 -6.50 6.09
N ASP A 362 2.43 -5.65 5.49
CA ASP A 362 2.16 -4.23 5.27
C ASP A 362 0.94 -3.96 4.38
N SER A 363 0.58 -4.90 3.51
CA SER A 363 -0.63 -4.83 2.67
C SER A 363 -1.93 -5.22 3.39
N TYR A 364 -1.92 -5.47 4.70
CA TYR A 364 -3.07 -5.98 5.44
C TYR A 364 -3.18 -5.38 6.84
N PRO A 365 -4.38 -4.99 7.32
CA PRO A 365 -5.69 -4.95 6.63
C PRO A 365 -5.90 -3.75 5.70
N ALA A 366 -5.10 -2.68 5.84
CA ALA A 366 -5.10 -1.57 4.88
C ALA A 366 -4.36 -2.02 3.62
N THR A 367 -4.94 -1.77 2.45
CA THR A 367 -4.47 -2.37 1.20
C THR A 367 -4.23 -1.31 0.14
N PRO A 368 -3.09 -1.35 -0.59
CA PRO A 368 -2.90 -0.54 -1.77
C PRO A 368 -3.87 -0.97 -2.89
N ILE A 369 -4.21 -0.05 -3.76
CA ILE A 369 -5.07 -0.31 -4.93
C ILE A 369 -4.26 -0.63 -6.19
N GLY A 370 -2.97 -0.34 -6.15
CA GLY A 370 -2.00 -0.63 -7.20
C GLY A 370 -0.62 -0.86 -6.63
N ILE A 371 0.20 -1.62 -7.35
CA ILE A 371 1.55 -1.98 -6.94
C ILE A 371 2.46 -1.92 -8.18
N ASN A 372 3.65 -1.35 -8.03
CA ASN A 372 4.66 -1.31 -9.08
C ASN A 372 6.02 -1.75 -8.53
N LEU A 373 6.43 -2.96 -8.81
CA LEU A 373 7.64 -3.60 -8.29
C LEU A 373 8.54 -4.16 -9.42
N PRO A 374 9.83 -4.39 -9.13
CA PRO A 374 10.57 -4.15 -7.90
C PRO A 374 10.95 -2.68 -7.69
N ASN A 375 11.37 -2.31 -6.48
CA ASN A 375 11.79 -0.95 -6.14
C ASN A 375 13.24 -0.63 -6.56
N ALA A 376 14.03 -1.62 -6.95
CA ALA A 376 15.41 -1.43 -7.41
C ALA A 376 15.46 -0.77 -8.79
N ASP A 377 15.92 0.49 -8.87
CA ASP A 377 15.93 1.29 -10.10
C ASP A 377 16.70 0.65 -11.26
N TRP A 378 17.83 0.01 -10.97
CA TRP A 378 18.62 -0.66 -12.01
C TRP A 378 17.90 -1.87 -12.60
N ILE A 379 17.13 -2.63 -11.79
CA ILE A 379 16.30 -3.75 -12.29
C ILE A 379 15.18 -3.19 -13.17
N ARG A 380 14.53 -2.11 -12.73
CA ARG A 380 13.50 -1.43 -13.54
C ARG A 380 14.05 -0.96 -14.88
N ALA A 381 15.24 -0.38 -14.88
CA ALA A 381 15.87 0.14 -16.09
C ALA A 381 16.28 -0.96 -17.08
N GLU A 382 16.77 -2.10 -16.59
CA GLU A 382 17.33 -3.16 -17.43
C GLU A 382 16.30 -4.24 -17.78
N TYR A 383 15.44 -4.63 -16.82
CA TYR A 383 14.50 -5.75 -16.96
C TYR A 383 13.04 -5.32 -16.96
N GLY A 384 12.73 -4.08 -16.57
CA GLY A 384 11.38 -3.55 -16.46
C GLY A 384 10.79 -3.70 -15.06
N SER A 385 9.48 -3.45 -14.97
CA SER A 385 8.69 -3.60 -13.74
C SER A 385 7.35 -4.26 -14.04
N LYS A 386 6.72 -4.88 -13.04
CA LYS A 386 5.31 -5.27 -13.08
C LYS A 386 4.48 -4.21 -12.37
N SER A 387 3.57 -3.59 -13.11
CA SER A 387 2.51 -2.76 -12.58
C SER A 387 1.22 -3.56 -12.52
N VAL A 388 0.58 -3.60 -11.37
CA VAL A 388 -0.69 -4.31 -11.19
C VAL A 388 -1.73 -3.39 -10.55
N THR A 389 -2.95 -3.43 -11.06
CA THR A 389 -4.13 -2.79 -10.47
C THR A 389 -5.00 -3.86 -9.82
N ILE A 390 -5.44 -3.63 -8.58
CA ILE A 390 -6.22 -4.61 -7.81
C ILE A 390 -7.70 -4.31 -7.95
N ASP A 391 -8.39 -5.01 -8.84
CA ASP A 391 -9.77 -4.74 -9.24
C ASP A 391 -10.81 -5.04 -8.15
N ASN A 392 -10.68 -6.16 -7.45
CA ASN A 392 -11.67 -6.56 -6.45
C ASN A 392 -11.61 -5.72 -5.17
N ILE A 393 -10.47 -5.15 -4.83
CA ILE A 393 -10.33 -4.18 -3.75
C ILE A 393 -11.00 -2.86 -4.16
N HIS A 394 -10.74 -2.39 -5.39
CA HIS A 394 -11.44 -1.24 -5.97
C HIS A 394 -12.95 -1.44 -5.99
N ALA A 395 -13.41 -2.60 -6.45
CA ALA A 395 -14.83 -2.96 -6.48
C ALA A 395 -15.45 -2.95 -5.07
N ALA A 396 -14.74 -3.45 -4.06
CA ALA A 396 -15.22 -3.46 -2.69
C ALA A 396 -15.31 -2.04 -2.09
N TYR A 397 -14.35 -1.16 -2.34
CA TYR A 397 -14.43 0.25 -1.94
C TYR A 397 -15.60 0.96 -2.62
N ARG A 398 -15.79 0.74 -3.92
CA ARG A 398 -16.88 1.32 -4.70
C ARG A 398 -18.24 0.86 -4.18
N GLU A 399 -18.40 -0.44 -3.93
CA GLU A 399 -19.64 -0.99 -3.40
C GLU A 399 -19.97 -0.46 -2.00
N ALA A 400 -18.99 -0.36 -1.10
CA ALA A 400 -19.15 0.26 0.21
C ALA A 400 -19.53 1.74 0.11
N SER A 401 -19.15 2.42 -0.97
CA SER A 401 -19.43 3.83 -1.19
C SER A 401 -20.82 4.09 -1.77
N ARG A 402 -21.40 3.15 -2.50
CA ARG A 402 -22.70 3.32 -3.20
C ARG A 402 -23.85 3.75 -2.30
N HIS A 403 -23.89 3.27 -1.07
CA HIS A 403 -25.00 3.51 -0.14
C HIS A 403 -24.58 4.25 1.12
N ASN A 404 -23.40 4.86 1.13
CA ASN A 404 -22.90 5.59 2.31
C ASN A 404 -23.45 7.03 2.44
N GLY A 405 -24.28 7.47 1.51
CA GLY A 405 -24.88 8.80 1.52
C GLY A 405 -24.06 9.90 0.88
N MET A 406 -22.80 9.64 0.44
CA MET A 406 -21.96 10.64 -0.19
C MET A 406 -22.62 11.25 -1.44
N ASP A 407 -23.05 10.41 -2.38
CA ASP A 407 -23.67 10.90 -3.62
C ASP A 407 -24.95 11.70 -3.33
N ALA A 408 -25.79 11.25 -2.40
CA ALA A 408 -26.97 12.00 -1.98
C ALA A 408 -26.64 13.34 -1.30
N ALA A 409 -25.52 13.39 -0.57
CA ALA A 409 -25.08 14.60 0.12
C ALA A 409 -24.40 15.64 -0.83
N PHE A 410 -23.66 15.18 -1.82
CA PHE A 410 -22.82 16.04 -2.67
C PHE A 410 -23.34 16.24 -4.10
N ILE A 411 -24.40 15.52 -4.51
CA ILE A 411 -24.98 15.58 -5.85
C ILE A 411 -26.49 15.82 -5.71
N ALA A 412 -26.93 17.03 -5.95
CA ALA A 412 -28.35 17.40 -5.85
C ALA A 412 -29.19 16.79 -6.99
N ASP A 413 -28.62 16.70 -8.21
CA ASP A 413 -29.33 16.26 -9.41
C ASP A 413 -29.54 14.72 -9.41
N ALA A 414 -30.81 14.30 -9.45
CA ALA A 414 -31.18 12.90 -9.46
C ALA A 414 -30.83 12.19 -10.79
N GLU A 415 -30.85 12.90 -11.92
CA GLU A 415 -30.48 12.32 -13.22
C GLU A 415 -28.98 12.03 -13.26
N VAL A 416 -28.16 12.92 -12.69
CA VAL A 416 -26.72 12.71 -12.53
C VAL A 416 -26.44 11.52 -11.62
N ARG A 417 -27.15 11.39 -10.47
CA ARG A 417 -26.98 10.21 -9.62
C ARG A 417 -27.33 8.89 -10.34
N ALA A 418 -28.41 8.87 -11.13
CA ALA A 418 -28.78 7.72 -11.94
C ALA A 418 -27.74 7.39 -13.04
N LEU A 419 -27.14 8.42 -13.64
CA LEU A 419 -26.05 8.27 -14.62
C LEU A 419 -24.81 7.63 -13.96
N LEU A 420 -24.43 8.12 -12.77
CA LEU A 420 -23.30 7.57 -12.01
C LEU A 420 -23.58 6.15 -11.54
N GLU A 421 -24.79 5.87 -11.02
CA GLU A 421 -25.16 4.49 -10.65
C GLU A 421 -24.97 3.50 -11.81
N ARG A 422 -25.26 3.93 -13.02
CA ARG A 422 -25.18 3.08 -14.21
C ARG A 422 -23.76 2.90 -14.75
N TYR A 423 -22.93 3.94 -14.76
CA TYR A 423 -21.68 3.96 -15.52
C TYR A 423 -20.42 4.21 -14.71
N ASP A 424 -20.51 4.76 -13.48
CA ASP A 424 -19.34 5.20 -12.70
C ASP A 424 -18.28 4.09 -12.56
N GLY A 425 -18.69 2.88 -12.20
CA GLY A 425 -17.77 1.77 -12.04
C GLY A 425 -17.02 1.38 -13.32
N LEU A 426 -17.71 1.29 -14.44
CA LEU A 426 -17.09 0.95 -15.72
C LEU A 426 -16.16 2.07 -16.21
N THR A 427 -16.60 3.31 -16.08
CA THR A 427 -15.81 4.46 -16.56
C THR A 427 -14.62 4.79 -15.65
N ASP A 428 -14.71 4.50 -14.38
CA ASP A 428 -13.59 4.60 -13.44
C ASP A 428 -12.48 3.58 -13.77
N GLU A 429 -12.87 2.32 -14.00
CA GLU A 429 -11.93 1.27 -14.43
C GLU A 429 -11.27 1.61 -15.78
N LEU A 430 -12.07 2.06 -16.76
CA LEU A 430 -11.56 2.42 -18.07
C LEU A 430 -10.66 3.66 -18.03
N HIS A 431 -11.01 4.66 -17.20
CA HIS A 431 -10.16 5.83 -16.97
C HIS A 431 -8.79 5.41 -16.41
N THR A 432 -8.78 4.54 -15.41
CA THR A 432 -7.55 4.00 -14.85
C THR A 432 -6.72 3.24 -15.88
N ASP A 433 -7.36 2.36 -16.68
CA ASP A 433 -6.66 1.63 -17.74
C ASP A 433 -6.04 2.56 -18.79
N LEU A 434 -6.75 3.60 -19.23
CA LEU A 434 -6.24 4.60 -20.18
C LEU A 434 -5.11 5.44 -19.59
N HIS A 435 -5.23 5.82 -18.31
CA HIS A 435 -4.20 6.54 -17.55
C HIS A 435 -2.90 5.74 -17.50
N GLU A 436 -2.96 4.50 -17.05
CA GLU A 436 -1.80 3.63 -16.86
C GLU A 436 -1.21 3.14 -18.20
N CYS A 437 -2.05 2.58 -19.07
CA CYS A 437 -1.55 1.94 -20.28
C CYS A 437 -1.06 2.94 -21.33
N LEU A 438 -1.68 4.09 -21.43
CA LEU A 438 -1.42 5.08 -22.49
C LEU A 438 -0.94 6.42 -21.92
N GLY A 439 -1.59 6.93 -20.89
CA GLY A 439 -1.31 8.23 -20.33
C GLY A 439 0.18 8.37 -20.00
N HIS A 440 0.74 7.56 -19.12
CA HIS A 440 2.16 7.56 -18.80
C HIS A 440 3.06 7.21 -20.00
N GLY A 441 2.56 6.40 -20.91
CA GLY A 441 3.28 5.96 -22.10
C GLY A 441 3.41 7.01 -23.21
N SER A 442 2.53 8.03 -23.26
CA SER A 442 2.43 9.00 -24.35
C SER A 442 3.45 10.15 -24.27
N GLY A 443 3.64 10.85 -25.39
CA GLY A 443 4.47 12.04 -25.50
C GLY A 443 5.97 11.79 -25.27
N GLN A 444 6.79 12.72 -25.74
CA GLN A 444 8.26 12.66 -25.61
C GLN A 444 8.84 14.02 -25.22
N LEU A 445 10.02 13.99 -24.64
CA LEU A 445 10.81 15.17 -24.36
C LEU A 445 11.46 15.72 -25.65
N SER A 446 11.64 17.04 -25.72
CA SER A 446 12.46 17.65 -26.75
C SER A 446 13.94 17.26 -26.58
N PRO A 447 14.71 17.20 -27.66
CA PRO A 447 16.14 16.89 -27.57
C PRO A 447 16.89 17.80 -26.59
N GLY A 448 17.61 17.18 -25.63
CA GLY A 448 18.41 17.91 -24.64
C GLY A 448 17.67 18.37 -23.39
N VAL A 449 16.37 18.10 -23.26
CA VAL A 449 15.62 18.37 -22.04
C VAL A 449 15.82 17.24 -21.03
N SER A 450 16.19 17.58 -19.80
CA SER A 450 16.30 16.62 -18.70
C SER A 450 14.94 16.11 -18.26
N PRO A 451 14.77 14.80 -17.95
CA PRO A 451 13.57 14.27 -17.31
C PRO A 451 13.18 15.03 -16.03
N ASP A 452 14.16 15.52 -15.29
CA ASP A 452 13.98 16.22 -14.01
C ASP A 452 13.79 17.76 -14.17
N ALA A 453 13.62 18.25 -15.41
CA ALA A 453 13.56 19.69 -15.67
C ALA A 453 12.44 20.41 -14.92
N LEU A 454 11.34 19.72 -14.58
CA LEU A 454 10.22 20.30 -13.83
C LEU A 454 10.39 20.20 -12.29
N GLY A 455 11.45 19.59 -11.79
CA GLY A 455 11.79 19.51 -10.36
C GLY A 455 10.61 19.06 -9.48
N ALA A 456 10.34 19.79 -8.41
CA ALA A 456 9.27 19.47 -7.45
C ALA A 456 7.83 19.44 -8.05
N TYR A 457 7.63 19.94 -9.25
CA TYR A 457 6.33 19.95 -9.93
C TYR A 457 6.17 18.82 -10.95
N ALA A 458 7.22 18.02 -11.16
CA ALA A 458 7.24 16.96 -12.17
C ALA A 458 6.14 15.92 -11.96
N SER A 459 5.96 15.44 -10.73
CA SER A 459 4.93 14.43 -10.40
C SER A 459 3.52 14.95 -10.69
N VAL A 460 3.19 16.17 -10.23
CA VAL A 460 1.86 16.76 -10.46
C VAL A 460 1.59 16.93 -11.95
N ASN A 461 2.59 17.37 -12.72
CA ASN A 461 2.48 17.53 -14.17
C ASN A 461 2.30 16.19 -14.89
N GLU A 462 3.00 15.16 -14.45
CA GLU A 462 2.92 13.82 -15.05
C GLU A 462 1.55 13.19 -14.79
N GLU A 463 1.07 13.23 -13.55
CA GLU A 463 -0.26 12.74 -13.20
C GLU A 463 -1.38 13.51 -13.92
N ALA A 464 -1.25 14.85 -14.02
CA ALA A 464 -2.20 15.65 -14.77
C ALA A 464 -2.20 15.29 -16.27
N ARG A 465 -1.03 14.98 -16.83
CA ARG A 465 -0.90 14.58 -18.22
C ARG A 465 -1.57 13.22 -18.50
N ALA A 466 -1.34 12.25 -17.64
CA ALA A 466 -1.92 10.91 -17.76
C ALA A 466 -3.45 10.94 -17.58
N ASP A 467 -3.95 11.65 -16.56
CA ASP A 467 -5.39 11.85 -16.35
C ASP A 467 -6.06 12.57 -17.52
N LEU A 468 -5.46 13.65 -18.02
CA LEU A 468 -6.00 14.40 -19.16
C LEU A 468 -6.03 13.58 -20.45
N PHE A 469 -5.04 12.72 -20.66
CA PHE A 469 -5.03 11.79 -21.78
C PHE A 469 -6.22 10.82 -21.68
N ALA A 470 -6.43 10.22 -20.52
CA ALA A 470 -7.56 9.34 -20.27
C ALA A 470 -8.90 10.07 -20.42
N LEU A 471 -9.06 11.25 -19.80
CA LEU A 471 -10.28 12.06 -19.89
C LEU A 471 -10.59 12.47 -21.33
N TYR A 472 -9.61 12.89 -22.11
CA TYR A 472 -9.83 13.28 -23.50
C TYR A 472 -10.39 12.14 -24.34
N TYR A 473 -9.82 10.93 -24.17
CA TYR A 473 -10.25 9.75 -24.93
C TYR A 473 -11.51 9.08 -24.37
N MET A 474 -11.87 9.30 -23.10
CA MET A 474 -13.09 8.77 -22.52
C MET A 474 -14.35 9.14 -23.34
N ALA A 475 -14.36 10.30 -24.00
CA ALA A 475 -15.45 10.75 -24.85
C ALA A 475 -15.23 10.49 -26.35
N ASP A 476 -14.27 9.62 -26.71
CA ASP A 476 -13.95 9.34 -28.10
C ASP A 476 -14.77 8.16 -28.65
N GLU A 477 -15.30 8.32 -29.88
CA GLU A 477 -16.09 7.29 -30.55
C GLU A 477 -15.28 5.99 -30.75
N HIS A 478 -13.97 6.07 -30.83
CA HIS A 478 -13.11 4.92 -31.00
C HIS A 478 -13.22 3.92 -29.83
N LEU A 479 -13.47 4.39 -28.61
CA LEU A 479 -13.74 3.49 -27.48
C LEU A 479 -15.06 2.71 -27.63
N LEU A 480 -16.07 3.28 -28.31
CA LEU A 480 -17.30 2.57 -28.67
C LEU A 480 -17.03 1.53 -29.75
N GLU A 481 -16.24 1.87 -30.80
CA GLU A 481 -15.82 0.95 -31.84
C GLU A 481 -15.04 -0.25 -31.30
N LEU A 482 -14.18 -0.03 -30.32
CA LEU A 482 -13.46 -1.09 -29.62
C LEU A 482 -14.33 -1.92 -28.66
N GLY A 483 -15.57 -1.50 -28.42
CA GLY A 483 -16.48 -2.15 -27.48
C GLY A 483 -16.07 -1.96 -26.01
N LEU A 484 -15.36 -0.89 -25.71
CA LEU A 484 -14.89 -0.55 -24.36
C LEU A 484 -15.90 0.30 -23.59
N LEU A 485 -16.76 1.04 -24.28
CA LEU A 485 -17.91 1.76 -23.73
C LEU A 485 -19.22 1.19 -24.25
N PRO A 486 -20.28 1.15 -23.43
CA PRO A 486 -21.57 0.56 -23.83
C PRO A 486 -22.42 1.51 -24.69
N ASP A 487 -22.28 2.81 -24.52
CA ASP A 487 -22.99 3.84 -25.27
C ASP A 487 -22.28 5.22 -25.18
N ALA A 488 -22.77 6.15 -25.99
CA ALA A 488 -22.16 7.47 -26.18
C ALA A 488 -22.33 8.44 -24.98
N ASP A 489 -23.15 8.09 -24.00
CA ASP A 489 -23.39 8.94 -22.81
C ASP A 489 -22.56 8.51 -21.60
N ALA A 490 -21.96 7.32 -21.64
CA ALA A 490 -21.24 6.75 -20.49
C ALA A 490 -20.10 7.65 -20.00
N TYR A 491 -19.35 8.32 -20.89
CA TYR A 491 -18.26 9.22 -20.54
C TYR A 491 -18.67 10.38 -19.62
N LYS A 492 -19.94 10.79 -19.67
CA LYS A 492 -20.47 11.88 -18.84
C LYS A 492 -20.38 11.56 -17.35
N ALA A 493 -20.51 10.29 -16.98
CA ALA A 493 -20.32 9.82 -15.61
C ALA A 493 -18.89 10.06 -15.14
N CYS A 494 -17.90 9.64 -15.93
CA CYS A 494 -16.48 9.89 -15.64
C CYS A 494 -16.19 11.37 -15.46
N TYR A 495 -16.62 12.21 -16.40
CA TYR A 495 -16.38 13.66 -16.37
C TYR A 495 -16.97 14.32 -15.14
N TYR A 496 -18.22 13.97 -14.82
CA TYR A 496 -18.88 14.53 -13.63
C TYR A 496 -18.17 14.09 -12.34
N ARG A 497 -17.90 12.78 -12.20
CA ARG A 497 -17.23 12.23 -11.02
C ARG A 497 -15.83 12.85 -10.85
N TYR A 498 -15.08 12.97 -11.92
CA TYR A 498 -13.74 13.56 -11.89
C TYR A 498 -13.75 15.01 -11.43
N LEU A 499 -14.62 15.85 -12.01
CA LEU A 499 -14.74 17.25 -11.59
C LEU A 499 -15.24 17.39 -10.16
N LEU A 500 -16.26 16.61 -9.75
CA LEU A 500 -16.77 16.65 -8.39
C LEU A 500 -15.67 16.25 -7.39
N ASN A 501 -14.87 15.24 -7.72
CA ASN A 501 -13.75 14.84 -6.88
C ASN A 501 -12.69 15.95 -6.78
N GLY A 502 -12.21 16.47 -7.88
CA GLY A 502 -11.17 17.50 -7.90
C GLY A 502 -11.58 18.83 -7.26
N LEU A 503 -12.87 19.19 -7.32
CA LEU A 503 -13.40 20.44 -6.76
C LEU A 503 -13.84 20.30 -5.30
N VAL A 504 -14.42 19.16 -4.91
CA VAL A 504 -15.21 19.04 -3.67
C VAL A 504 -14.83 17.83 -2.85
N THR A 505 -15.08 16.60 -3.33
CA THR A 505 -15.11 15.43 -2.46
C THR A 505 -13.74 14.99 -1.96
N GLN A 506 -12.65 15.23 -2.67
CA GLN A 506 -11.30 14.96 -2.16
C GLN A 506 -10.93 15.80 -0.94
N LEU A 507 -11.54 16.98 -0.77
CA LEU A 507 -11.23 17.92 0.33
C LEU A 507 -11.58 17.35 1.71
N VAL A 508 -12.43 16.33 1.78
CA VAL A 508 -12.75 15.63 3.05
C VAL A 508 -11.52 15.01 3.73
N ARG A 509 -10.44 14.80 2.98
CA ARG A 509 -9.18 14.18 3.47
C ARG A 509 -8.17 15.20 3.98
N ILE A 510 -8.46 16.49 3.82
CA ILE A 510 -7.52 17.56 4.15
C ILE A 510 -7.99 18.24 5.44
N PRO A 511 -7.11 18.45 6.44
CA PRO A 511 -7.44 19.25 7.61
C PRO A 511 -7.81 20.70 7.24
N LEU A 512 -8.78 21.28 7.95
CA LEU A 512 -9.21 22.66 7.70
C LEU A 512 -8.03 23.63 7.83
N GLY A 513 -7.85 24.46 6.81
CA GLY A 513 -6.76 25.44 6.73
C GLY A 513 -5.45 24.90 6.16
N ALA A 514 -5.33 23.60 5.90
CA ALA A 514 -4.20 23.04 5.18
C ALA A 514 -4.32 23.19 3.66
N ASN A 515 -3.19 23.15 2.96
CA ASN A 515 -3.12 23.14 1.50
C ASN A 515 -3.20 21.70 0.96
N ILE A 516 -3.45 21.57 -0.34
CA ILE A 516 -3.32 20.28 -1.03
C ILE A 516 -1.83 19.99 -1.23
N GLU A 517 -1.34 18.85 -0.74
CA GLU A 517 0.08 18.49 -0.81
C GLU A 517 0.35 17.29 -1.72
N GLU A 518 -0.50 16.28 -1.68
CA GLU A 518 -0.34 15.01 -2.40
C GLU A 518 -0.54 15.19 -3.92
N ALA A 519 0.32 14.57 -4.75
CA ALA A 519 0.42 14.79 -6.19
C ALA A 519 -0.88 14.46 -6.94
N HIS A 520 -1.55 13.35 -6.63
CA HIS A 520 -2.81 12.97 -7.28
C HIS A 520 -3.98 13.88 -6.86
N MET A 521 -3.96 14.43 -5.65
CA MET A 521 -4.96 15.40 -5.25
C MET A 521 -4.71 16.76 -5.93
N ARG A 522 -3.44 17.13 -6.11
CA ARG A 522 -3.04 18.34 -6.84
C ARG A 522 -3.41 18.27 -8.31
N ASN A 523 -3.15 17.16 -9.00
CA ASN A 523 -3.50 17.05 -10.41
C ASN A 523 -5.01 17.13 -10.65
N ARG A 524 -5.81 16.42 -9.80
CA ARG A 524 -7.28 16.50 -9.89
C ARG A 524 -7.81 17.91 -9.64
N ALA A 525 -7.26 18.61 -8.63
CA ALA A 525 -7.60 20.01 -8.38
C ALA A 525 -7.23 20.90 -9.56
N LEU A 526 -6.04 20.72 -10.14
CA LEU A 526 -5.56 21.49 -11.29
C LEU A 526 -6.53 21.36 -12.47
N ILE A 527 -6.82 20.13 -12.88
CA ILE A 527 -7.70 19.84 -14.02
C ILE A 527 -9.11 20.37 -13.78
N ALA A 528 -9.68 20.07 -12.61
CA ALA A 528 -11.05 20.43 -12.30
C ALA A 528 -11.26 21.94 -12.15
N ARG A 529 -10.31 22.66 -11.55
CA ARG A 529 -10.39 24.11 -11.39
C ARG A 529 -10.11 24.86 -12.68
N TYR A 530 -9.19 24.37 -13.50
CA TYR A 530 -8.98 24.91 -14.86
C TYR A 530 -10.28 24.76 -15.69
N ALA A 531 -10.88 23.57 -15.68
CA ALA A 531 -12.13 23.32 -16.39
C ALA A 531 -13.29 24.21 -15.85
N LEU A 532 -13.40 24.36 -14.53
CA LEU A 532 -14.38 25.23 -13.91
C LEU A 532 -14.21 26.71 -14.29
N GLU A 533 -12.97 27.21 -14.31
CA GLU A 533 -12.68 28.58 -14.70
C GLU A 533 -13.12 28.84 -16.15
N ARG A 534 -12.75 27.95 -17.07
CA ARG A 534 -13.17 28.04 -18.48
C ARG A 534 -14.67 27.91 -18.63
N GLY A 535 -15.25 26.91 -17.96
CA GLY A 535 -16.69 26.65 -18.04
C GLY A 535 -17.54 27.79 -17.47
N LYS A 536 -17.09 28.48 -16.41
CA LYS A 536 -17.76 29.68 -15.89
C LYS A 536 -17.75 30.82 -16.91
N GLN A 537 -16.64 31.04 -17.63
CA GLN A 537 -16.54 32.08 -18.66
C GLN A 537 -17.49 31.80 -19.84
N GLU A 538 -17.70 30.52 -20.20
CA GLU A 538 -18.51 30.13 -21.34
C GLU A 538 -19.94 29.69 -20.94
N GLY A 539 -20.28 29.69 -19.65
CA GLY A 539 -21.59 29.28 -19.14
C GLY A 539 -21.88 27.79 -19.27
N THR A 540 -20.85 26.94 -19.31
CA THR A 540 -20.96 25.47 -19.51
C THR A 540 -20.76 24.67 -18.24
N ILE A 541 -20.15 25.27 -17.19
CA ILE A 541 -19.94 24.64 -15.88
C ILE A 541 -20.25 25.67 -14.81
N GLU A 542 -21.02 25.29 -13.81
CA GLU A 542 -21.34 26.08 -12.62
C GLU A 542 -21.01 25.28 -11.36
N LEU A 543 -20.49 25.96 -10.35
CA LEU A 543 -20.37 25.45 -8.99
C LEU A 543 -21.02 26.45 -8.05
N ASN A 544 -22.16 26.09 -7.47
CA ASN A 544 -22.94 26.91 -6.55
C ASN A 544 -22.88 26.28 -5.15
N GLY A 545 -22.04 26.83 -4.26
CA GLY A 545 -21.67 26.12 -3.04
C GLY A 545 -20.98 24.80 -3.38
N LEU A 546 -21.58 23.68 -3.05
CA LEU A 546 -21.07 22.32 -3.36
C LEU A 546 -21.78 21.68 -4.57
N ASP A 547 -22.77 22.35 -5.16
CA ASP A 547 -23.56 21.79 -6.26
C ASP A 547 -22.88 22.07 -7.60
N LEU A 548 -22.31 21.02 -8.18
CA LEU A 548 -21.71 21.05 -9.52
C LEU A 548 -22.78 20.83 -10.59
N LYS A 549 -22.80 21.67 -11.62
CA LYS A 549 -23.63 21.52 -12.80
C LYS A 549 -22.80 21.63 -14.06
N ILE A 550 -22.91 20.64 -14.94
CA ILE A 550 -22.28 20.62 -16.27
C ILE A 550 -23.39 20.65 -17.31
N THR A 551 -23.42 21.69 -18.13
CA THR A 551 -24.46 21.88 -19.19
C THR A 551 -23.96 21.50 -20.58
N ASN A 552 -22.63 21.43 -20.77
CA ASN A 552 -22.04 21.06 -22.04
C ASN A 552 -20.78 20.21 -21.87
N TYR A 553 -20.94 18.91 -22.03
CA TYR A 553 -19.84 17.93 -21.88
C TYR A 553 -18.85 17.93 -23.06
N GLU A 554 -19.30 18.31 -24.26
CA GLU A 554 -18.42 18.45 -25.43
C GLU A 554 -17.45 19.63 -25.26
N ALA A 555 -17.93 20.76 -24.74
CA ALA A 555 -17.08 21.88 -24.40
C ALA A 555 -16.01 21.47 -23.34
N LEU A 556 -16.40 20.66 -22.36
CA LEU A 556 -15.49 20.15 -21.33
C LEU A 556 -14.38 19.27 -21.92
N ARG A 557 -14.69 18.41 -22.93
CA ARG A 557 -13.68 17.67 -23.68
C ARG A 557 -12.66 18.62 -24.33
N GLY A 558 -13.13 19.75 -24.90
CA GLY A 558 -12.28 20.80 -25.45
C GLY A 558 -11.33 21.42 -24.43
N TYR A 559 -11.81 21.67 -23.19
CA TYR A 559 -10.96 22.20 -22.11
C TYR A 559 -9.88 21.22 -21.69
N PHE A 560 -10.20 19.92 -21.66
CA PHE A 560 -9.20 18.87 -21.40
C PHE A 560 -8.14 18.80 -22.51
N ALA A 561 -8.56 18.92 -23.78
CA ALA A 561 -7.63 18.96 -24.90
C ALA A 561 -6.66 20.16 -24.84
N ASP A 562 -7.19 21.35 -24.53
CA ASP A 562 -6.37 22.57 -24.42
C ASP A 562 -5.36 22.45 -23.26
N LEU A 563 -5.81 21.93 -22.12
CA LEU A 563 -4.95 21.75 -20.96
C LEU A 563 -3.90 20.64 -21.19
N LEU A 564 -4.28 19.53 -21.83
CA LEU A 564 -3.35 18.44 -22.18
C LEU A 564 -2.22 18.95 -23.10
N ARG A 565 -2.55 19.77 -24.08
CA ARG A 565 -1.56 20.40 -24.98
C ARG A 565 -0.54 21.21 -24.19
N GLU A 566 -0.98 21.99 -23.21
CA GLU A 566 -0.12 22.86 -22.43
C GLU A 566 0.71 22.04 -21.41
N VAL A 567 0.10 21.08 -20.72
CA VAL A 567 0.79 20.18 -19.77
C VAL A 567 1.87 19.37 -20.48
N GLN A 568 1.57 18.84 -21.68
CA GLN A 568 2.56 18.14 -22.51
C GLN A 568 3.68 19.08 -22.97
N ARG A 569 3.37 20.31 -23.41
CA ARG A 569 4.36 21.31 -23.80
C ARG A 569 5.33 21.58 -22.64
N MET A 570 4.79 21.87 -21.45
CA MET A 570 5.62 22.15 -20.27
C MET A 570 6.58 21.01 -19.96
N LYS A 571 6.11 19.77 -20.01
CA LYS A 571 6.95 18.57 -19.82
C LYS A 571 8.01 18.46 -20.91
N SER A 572 7.57 18.54 -22.16
CA SER A 572 8.44 18.30 -23.34
C SER A 572 9.53 19.34 -23.49
N GLU A 573 9.26 20.58 -23.14
CA GLU A 573 10.23 21.70 -23.23
C GLU A 573 10.99 21.93 -21.91
N GLY A 574 10.61 21.25 -20.81
CA GLY A 574 11.20 21.46 -19.49
C GLY A 574 10.87 22.84 -18.91
N ASP A 575 9.69 23.39 -19.23
CA ASP A 575 9.27 24.74 -18.82
C ASP A 575 8.84 24.75 -17.34
N PHE A 576 9.83 24.76 -16.46
CA PHE A 576 9.63 24.82 -15.01
C PHE A 576 8.78 26.03 -14.58
N ALA A 577 8.99 27.20 -15.19
CA ALA A 577 8.32 28.41 -14.75
C ALA A 577 6.81 28.37 -15.04
N ALA A 578 6.41 27.91 -16.22
CA ALA A 578 5.00 27.74 -16.57
C ALA A 578 4.34 26.64 -15.73
N CYS A 579 5.03 25.50 -15.53
CA CYS A 579 4.55 24.40 -14.69
C CYS A 579 4.32 24.86 -13.25
N LYS A 580 5.29 25.51 -12.63
CA LYS A 580 5.18 26.11 -11.30
C LYS A 580 3.96 27.03 -11.20
N GLN A 581 3.83 27.97 -12.11
CA GLN A 581 2.73 28.92 -12.12
C GLN A 581 1.36 28.23 -12.21
N MET A 582 1.23 27.24 -13.07
CA MET A 582 -0.01 26.47 -13.25
C MET A 582 -0.38 25.68 -12.00
N VAL A 583 0.57 24.95 -11.41
CA VAL A 583 0.35 24.15 -10.19
C VAL A 583 0.01 25.08 -9.01
N GLU A 584 0.76 26.14 -8.79
CA GLU A 584 0.49 27.09 -7.69
C GLU A 584 -0.86 27.76 -7.83
N ARG A 585 -1.30 28.07 -9.06
CA ARG A 585 -2.59 28.70 -9.34
C ARG A 585 -3.77 27.76 -9.07
N TYR A 586 -3.70 26.52 -9.52
CA TYR A 586 -4.87 25.65 -9.56
C TYR A 586 -4.82 24.50 -8.54
N ALA A 587 -3.64 24.10 -8.06
CA ALA A 587 -3.49 22.82 -7.40
C ALA A 587 -3.25 22.87 -5.88
N VAL A 588 -2.93 24.06 -5.33
CA VAL A 588 -2.41 24.14 -3.95
C VAL A 588 -3.44 24.67 -2.96
N GLN A 589 -3.91 25.88 -3.16
CA GLN A 589 -4.76 26.56 -2.19
C GLN A 589 -6.20 26.06 -2.23
N ILE A 590 -6.87 26.08 -1.09
CA ILE A 590 -8.29 25.69 -0.96
C ILE A 590 -9.06 26.92 -0.51
N ASP A 591 -10.23 27.14 -1.11
CA ASP A 591 -11.19 28.15 -0.63
C ASP A 591 -11.69 27.71 0.75
N ALA A 592 -11.51 28.58 1.76
CA ALA A 592 -11.77 28.23 3.15
C ALA A 592 -13.26 27.98 3.43
N ASP A 593 -14.16 28.78 2.83
CA ASP A 593 -15.61 28.66 3.05
C ASP A 593 -16.14 27.36 2.41
N LEU A 594 -15.66 27.05 1.20
CA LEU A 594 -15.95 25.78 0.51
C LEU A 594 -15.48 24.59 1.35
N HIS A 595 -14.26 24.67 1.87
CA HIS A 595 -13.65 23.57 2.64
C HIS A 595 -14.41 23.31 3.94
N GLU A 596 -14.76 24.37 4.67
CA GLU A 596 -15.56 24.25 5.90
C GLU A 596 -16.92 23.59 5.62
N GLU A 597 -17.62 23.98 4.56
CA GLU A 597 -18.91 23.39 4.19
C GLU A 597 -18.78 21.92 3.76
N VAL A 598 -17.71 21.57 3.02
CA VAL A 598 -17.38 20.16 2.67
C VAL A 598 -17.20 19.32 3.92
N LEU A 599 -16.35 19.76 4.84
CA LEU A 599 -16.05 19.01 6.08
C LEU A 599 -17.29 18.91 6.97
N LYS A 600 -18.10 19.97 7.09
CA LYS A 600 -19.35 19.96 7.83
C LYS A 600 -20.36 18.95 7.25
N ARG A 601 -20.53 18.94 5.92
CA ARG A 601 -21.41 18.02 5.22
C ARG A 601 -20.94 16.57 5.35
N TYR A 602 -19.65 16.33 5.16
CA TYR A 602 -19.05 15.01 5.34
C TYR A 602 -19.21 14.49 6.78
N LYS A 603 -18.94 15.34 7.78
CA LYS A 603 -19.09 14.98 9.19
C LYS A 603 -20.51 14.55 9.55
N SER A 604 -21.53 15.14 8.90
CA SER A 604 -22.93 14.77 9.12
C SER A 604 -23.27 13.35 8.65
N LEU A 605 -22.49 12.79 7.73
CA LEU A 605 -22.65 11.43 7.24
C LEU A 605 -22.09 10.39 8.22
N ASN A 606 -21.28 10.81 9.18
CA ASN A 606 -20.63 9.93 10.15
C ASN A 606 -19.93 8.72 9.52
N LEU A 607 -19.17 8.93 8.45
CA LEU A 607 -18.42 7.88 7.75
C LEU A 607 -17.06 7.66 8.41
N ALA A 608 -16.57 6.40 8.37
CA ALA A 608 -15.20 6.08 8.75
C ALA A 608 -14.26 6.52 7.61
N PRO A 609 -13.25 7.37 7.90
CA PRO A 609 -12.31 7.84 6.89
C PRO A 609 -11.35 6.75 6.40
N TYR A 610 -11.04 5.76 7.24
CA TYR A 610 -10.15 4.67 6.92
C TYR A 610 -10.89 3.36 6.76
N LYS A 611 -10.43 2.56 5.80
CA LYS A 611 -11.03 1.25 5.52
C LYS A 611 -9.94 0.19 5.39
N GLY A 612 -10.30 -1.04 5.72
CA GLY A 612 -9.47 -2.22 5.49
C GLY A 612 -10.34 -3.44 5.22
N PHE A 613 -9.71 -4.60 5.16
CA PHE A 613 -10.38 -5.81 4.72
C PHE A 613 -10.13 -7.00 5.64
N VAL A 614 -11.07 -7.94 5.64
CA VAL A 614 -10.84 -9.31 6.11
C VAL A 614 -10.56 -10.21 4.91
N ASN A 615 -9.56 -11.08 5.04
CA ASN A 615 -9.29 -12.09 4.03
C ASN A 615 -10.37 -13.19 4.06
N PRO A 616 -10.77 -13.73 2.91
CA PRO A 616 -11.51 -14.99 2.88
C PRO A 616 -10.68 -16.12 3.50
N LYS A 617 -11.33 -16.96 4.34
CA LYS A 617 -10.65 -18.12 4.92
C LYS A 617 -10.57 -19.24 3.89
N MET A 618 -9.36 -19.71 3.62
CA MET A 618 -9.10 -20.82 2.72
C MET A 618 -9.00 -22.14 3.51
N THR A 619 -9.75 -23.16 3.09
CA THR A 619 -9.75 -24.48 3.74
C THR A 619 -9.60 -25.58 2.70
N LEU A 620 -8.71 -26.53 2.97
CA LEU A 620 -8.54 -27.73 2.12
C LEU A 620 -9.69 -28.71 2.34
N ARG A 621 -10.32 -29.13 1.25
CA ARG A 621 -11.33 -30.18 1.28
C ARG A 621 -10.72 -31.51 0.90
N TYR A 622 -10.99 -32.53 1.70
CA TYR A 622 -10.44 -33.87 1.54
C TYR A 622 -11.53 -34.89 1.18
N GLU A 623 -11.17 -35.84 0.31
CA GLU A 623 -11.90 -37.11 0.11
C GLU A 623 -10.92 -38.24 0.38
N GLY A 624 -11.07 -38.89 1.55
CA GLY A 624 -10.05 -39.78 2.09
C GLY A 624 -8.77 -39.02 2.43
N GLU A 625 -7.64 -39.42 1.88
CA GLU A 625 -6.35 -38.73 2.05
C GLU A 625 -6.06 -37.73 0.92
N ALA A 626 -6.86 -37.71 -0.13
CA ALA A 626 -6.65 -36.85 -1.28
C ALA A 626 -7.28 -35.47 -1.08
N ILE A 627 -6.53 -34.40 -1.40
CA ILE A 627 -7.08 -33.05 -1.48
C ILE A 627 -7.85 -32.95 -2.81
N VAL A 628 -9.12 -32.59 -2.72
CA VAL A 628 -10.01 -32.52 -3.88
C VAL A 628 -10.45 -31.10 -4.22
N ASP A 629 -10.35 -30.16 -3.28
CA ASP A 629 -10.64 -28.74 -3.52
C ASP A 629 -10.00 -27.81 -2.45
N VAL A 630 -10.04 -26.51 -2.73
CA VAL A 630 -9.81 -25.42 -1.78
C VAL A 630 -11.07 -24.58 -1.75
N GLU A 631 -11.69 -24.47 -0.58
CA GLU A 631 -12.94 -23.76 -0.35
C GLU A 631 -12.69 -22.40 0.29
N LEU A 632 -13.48 -21.40 -0.10
CA LEU A 632 -13.46 -20.04 0.45
C LEU A 632 -14.64 -19.85 1.40
N ASP A 633 -14.33 -19.39 2.63
CA ASP A 633 -15.32 -18.93 3.59
C ASP A 633 -15.18 -17.44 3.82
N TYR A 634 -16.25 -16.71 3.57
CA TYR A 634 -16.34 -15.26 3.72
C TYR A 634 -17.08 -14.82 4.99
N THR A 635 -17.44 -15.75 5.87
CA THR A 635 -18.31 -15.46 7.03
C THR A 635 -17.54 -15.03 8.27
N GLU A 636 -16.22 -15.33 8.33
CA GLU A 636 -15.38 -15.07 9.50
C GLU A 636 -15.44 -13.59 9.93
N ALA A 637 -15.64 -13.35 11.23
CA ALA A 637 -15.63 -12.00 11.81
C ALA A 637 -14.19 -11.48 11.98
N TYR A 638 -14.01 -10.17 12.09
CA TYR A 638 -12.69 -9.56 12.21
C TYR A 638 -11.89 -10.07 13.42
N ALA A 639 -12.49 -10.03 14.61
CA ALA A 639 -11.84 -10.52 15.83
C ALA A 639 -11.54 -12.04 15.76
N GLU A 640 -12.46 -12.81 15.18
CA GLU A 640 -12.27 -14.25 14.98
C GLU A 640 -11.05 -14.53 14.08
N GLN A 641 -10.92 -13.80 12.97
CA GLN A 641 -9.79 -13.90 12.06
C GLN A 641 -8.47 -13.53 12.75
N MET A 642 -8.43 -12.43 13.51
CA MET A 642 -7.22 -11.98 14.20
C MET A 642 -6.74 -12.98 15.24
N LEU A 643 -7.66 -13.53 16.04
CA LEU A 643 -7.36 -14.56 17.03
C LEU A 643 -6.94 -15.89 16.38
N ARG A 644 -7.57 -16.25 15.25
CA ARG A 644 -7.15 -17.43 14.49
C ARG A 644 -5.74 -17.27 13.96
N TYR A 645 -5.40 -16.11 13.38
CA TYR A 645 -4.04 -15.85 12.92
C TYR A 645 -3.02 -15.92 14.05
N SER A 646 -3.34 -15.42 15.23
CA SER A 646 -2.45 -15.49 16.39
C SER A 646 -2.24 -16.95 16.88
N ARG A 647 -3.24 -17.83 16.74
CA ARG A 647 -3.10 -19.25 17.10
C ARG A 647 -2.35 -20.06 16.05
N GLU A 648 -2.67 -19.85 14.76
CA GLU A 648 -2.20 -20.72 13.67
C GLU A 648 -0.83 -20.31 13.14
N TYR A 649 -0.54 -18.99 13.14
CA TYR A 649 0.64 -18.41 12.49
C TYR A 649 1.61 -17.71 13.45
N TRP A 650 1.50 -18.00 14.74
CA TRP A 650 2.49 -17.52 15.69
C TRP A 650 3.87 -18.12 15.40
N THR A 651 4.85 -17.26 15.18
CA THR A 651 6.20 -17.64 14.77
C THR A 651 7.32 -16.94 15.55
N LEU A 652 7.00 -15.86 16.27
CA LEU A 652 7.99 -15.13 17.06
C LEU A 652 7.78 -15.34 18.56
N PRO A 653 8.88 -15.44 19.33
CA PRO A 653 8.78 -15.66 20.77
C PRO A 653 8.21 -14.42 21.46
N LEU A 654 7.41 -14.68 22.50
CA LEU A 654 6.86 -13.65 23.38
C LEU A 654 7.68 -13.46 24.65
N ASN A 655 8.54 -14.43 24.99
CA ASN A 655 9.38 -14.43 26.16
C ASN A 655 10.75 -13.81 25.85
N PRO A 656 11.27 -12.84 26.63
CA PRO A 656 12.56 -12.20 26.40
C PRO A 656 13.75 -13.17 26.31
N VAL A 657 13.74 -14.25 27.06
CA VAL A 657 14.83 -15.27 27.03
C VAL A 657 14.80 -16.04 25.70
N GLN A 658 13.64 -16.34 25.16
CA GLN A 658 13.50 -16.92 23.83
C GLN A 658 13.85 -15.89 22.76
N GLU A 659 13.47 -14.62 22.99
CA GLU A 659 13.75 -13.50 22.12
C GLU A 659 15.26 -13.23 22.02
N GLU A 660 15.98 -13.23 23.14
CA GLU A 660 17.44 -13.07 23.17
C GLU A 660 18.17 -14.21 22.43
N ARG A 661 17.67 -15.44 22.54
CA ARG A 661 18.22 -16.59 21.80
C ARG A 661 17.95 -16.53 20.30
N LEU A 662 16.85 -15.93 19.87
CA LEU A 662 16.46 -15.87 18.46
C LEU A 662 16.90 -14.55 17.80
N ARG A 663 16.99 -13.44 18.56
CA ARG A 663 17.46 -12.14 18.06
C ARG A 663 18.99 -12.02 18.06
N ASP A 664 19.69 -12.81 18.86
CA ASP A 664 21.14 -12.84 18.93
C ASP A 664 21.70 -14.23 18.56
N PRO A 665 21.85 -14.51 17.27
CA PRO A 665 23.05 -15.20 16.92
C PRO A 665 24.16 -14.17 17.07
N ARG A 666 24.95 -14.23 18.15
CA ARG A 666 26.14 -13.38 18.34
C ARG A 666 26.82 -13.21 17.00
N PRO A 667 27.03 -11.97 16.55
CA PRO A 667 27.59 -11.74 15.23
C PRO A 667 28.87 -12.56 15.10
N SER A 668 29.04 -13.22 13.96
CA SER A 668 30.23 -14.04 13.73
C SER A 668 31.46 -13.18 14.00
N ALA A 669 32.57 -13.78 14.43
CA ALA A 669 33.82 -13.05 14.62
C ALA A 669 34.19 -12.19 13.40
N LYS A 670 33.87 -12.69 12.18
CA LYS A 670 34.05 -11.98 10.90
C LYS A 670 33.15 -10.75 10.77
N THR A 671 31.89 -10.84 11.22
CA THR A 671 30.95 -9.70 11.22
C THR A 671 31.37 -8.62 12.21
N LEU A 672 31.82 -9.01 13.39
CA LEU A 672 32.36 -8.08 14.39
C LEU A 672 33.67 -7.43 13.93
N GLU A 673 34.53 -8.16 13.24
CA GLU A 673 35.78 -7.63 12.70
C GLU A 673 35.52 -6.61 11.59
N LYS A 674 34.61 -6.93 10.65
CA LYS A 674 34.15 -6.01 9.59
C LYS A 674 33.49 -4.76 10.21
N ALA A 675 32.67 -4.90 11.25
CA ALA A 675 32.05 -3.78 11.94
C ALA A 675 33.08 -2.88 12.66
N LYS A 676 34.13 -3.46 13.24
CA LYS A 676 35.25 -2.71 13.84
C LYS A 676 36.07 -1.94 12.82
N GLU A 677 36.35 -2.54 11.67
CA GLU A 677 37.05 -1.89 10.54
C GLU A 677 36.25 -0.70 10.01
N LEU A 678 34.93 -0.86 9.81
CA LEU A 678 34.04 0.21 9.40
C LEU A 678 34.01 1.36 10.42
N ARG A 679 33.93 1.06 11.72
CA ARG A 679 33.99 2.06 12.79
C ARG A 679 35.32 2.82 12.81
N ALA A 680 36.46 2.14 12.55
CA ALA A 680 37.75 2.77 12.47
C ALA A 680 37.82 3.76 11.31
N LYS A 681 37.29 3.38 10.12
CA LYS A 681 37.20 4.26 8.94
C LYS A 681 36.33 5.49 9.21
N LEU A 682 35.15 5.30 9.85
CA LEU A 682 34.26 6.39 10.21
C LEU A 682 34.86 7.41 11.15
N ARG A 683 35.65 6.98 12.14
CA ARG A 683 36.38 7.91 13.04
C ARG A 683 37.41 8.77 12.30
N HIS A 684 38.06 8.22 11.27
CA HIS A 684 39.03 8.95 10.46
C HIS A 684 38.39 9.90 9.44
N SER A 685 37.11 9.75 9.13
CA SER A 685 36.38 10.65 8.24
C SER A 685 35.66 11.79 8.98
N MET A 686 35.60 11.73 10.30
CA MET A 686 35.00 12.76 11.18
C MET A 686 36.03 13.67 11.87
N ASP A 687 37.33 13.34 11.82
CA ASP A 687 38.47 14.21 12.17
C ASP A 687 38.98 14.94 10.89
#